data_6e9095a66d73fb4b95b1632053b9fa4a
#
_entry.id   6e9095a66d73fb4b95b1632053b9fa4a
#
_cell.length_a   1.000
_cell.length_b   1.000
_cell.length_c   1.000
_cell.angle_alpha   90.00
_cell.angle_beta   90.00
_cell.angle_gamma   90.00
#
_symmetry.space_group_name_H-M   'P 1'
#
loop_
_entity.id
_entity.type
_entity.pdbx_description
1 polymer ?
#
loop_
_entity_poly.entity_id
_entity_poly.type
_entity_poly.pdbx_seq_one_letter_code
_entity_poly.pdbx_strand_id
1 'polypeptide(L)'
;VFWVHASTTARFEQSFRDIANRVKIPGRQNPTANIFQLVHDWLCDETKGKWTLILDNVDDVGFLKARKSGQDGDTGGIEGGNSRPLVSYLPQCSHGSILITSRSGEAALQLVRHDDIIKVDPMEKREALELFRRKVGPEVDDDGTDDLVRELESIPLAITQAAAYVREQGSRCSVRKYLQDFEKNDRKKERLLGKKGGMDRRDWEAENCIIITWQISFEYIQTTRRSAAELLSLMSFFDRQGIPDTLLRHRNEQRDSAQDPKHNNKDSCASYDTEHNDHDEDDASQSSADEKFEDDVSILRQFSFISANQDSTTFEMHGLVQLATRKWLEAHGQIERWKHQFIRNLNAELPTGEHENWEKCQTLFPHAQSAAVQKPKEQESLEDWASVLYKAAWYAWRIGKGVEAENLAFTAMKVRKKILGDEHGDTLDGMAMVGLAYTLNGRWDEAEKLDVQVMETSKTKLGVDHPDTLTSMANLAATFRNQGRWDEAEKLEVQVMETSKTKLGVDHPSTLTSIVNLAATFRNQGRWDEAEKLEVQVMETRKMKLGVDHPSTLTSMANLASTFWNQGRWDEAEKLDVQVMETSKTKLGVDHPSTLTSMANLAATFRNQGRWDEAEKLEVQVMETSKTKLGVDHPSTLTSIVNLAFTWKGIGKEIEAIRLMENCIQLRKRILGVNHPHFISSCTALDVWKAEQEDATLLV
;
A
#
# COMPACT_ATOMS: atom_id res chain seq x y z
N VAL A 1 -0.78 -10.32 -24.25
CA VAL A 1 0.43 -10.40 -23.43
C VAL A 1 0.23 -9.48 -22.24
N PHE A 2 0.52 -9.98 -21.04
CA PHE A 2 0.47 -9.23 -19.79
C PHE A 2 1.85 -9.19 -19.16
N TRP A 3 2.19 -8.06 -18.58
CA TRP A 3 3.47 -7.85 -17.91
C TRP A 3 3.25 -7.69 -16.41
N VAL A 4 4.00 -8.44 -15.59
CA VAL A 4 3.93 -8.41 -14.13
C VAL A 4 5.33 -8.17 -13.58
N HIS A 5 5.52 -7.06 -12.91
CA HIS A 5 6.78 -6.75 -12.23
C HIS A 5 6.86 -7.52 -10.91
N ALA A 6 7.79 -8.44 -10.84
CA ALA A 6 7.93 -9.36 -9.73
C ALA A 6 9.17 -9.08 -8.85
N SER A 7 9.57 -7.81 -8.76
CA SER A 7 10.71 -7.39 -7.92
C SER A 7 10.36 -7.29 -6.43
N THR A 8 9.12 -6.97 -6.10
CA THR A 8 8.60 -6.87 -4.72
C THR A 8 7.14 -7.30 -4.67
N THR A 9 6.66 -7.67 -3.47
CA THR A 9 5.24 -8.01 -3.25
C THR A 9 4.30 -6.89 -3.70
N ALA A 10 4.64 -5.63 -3.41
CA ALA A 10 3.81 -4.48 -3.75
C ALA A 10 3.72 -4.28 -5.27
N ARG A 11 4.83 -4.43 -5.98
CA ARG A 11 4.84 -4.33 -7.45
C ARG A 11 4.14 -5.49 -8.12
N PHE A 12 4.29 -6.67 -7.58
CA PHE A 12 3.56 -7.84 -8.04
C PHE A 12 2.05 -7.63 -7.91
N GLU A 13 1.59 -7.17 -6.75
CA GLU A 13 0.18 -6.83 -6.51
C GLU A 13 -0.31 -5.71 -7.45
N GLN A 14 0.46 -4.64 -7.60
CA GLN A 14 0.09 -3.53 -8.48
C GLN A 14 -0.06 -3.99 -9.93
N SER A 15 0.86 -4.80 -10.45
CA SER A 15 0.78 -5.33 -11.81
C SER A 15 -0.47 -6.19 -12.04
N PHE A 16 -0.88 -6.98 -11.04
CA PHE A 16 -2.13 -7.74 -11.12
C PHE A 16 -3.36 -6.82 -11.15
N ARG A 17 -3.33 -5.70 -10.43
CA ARG A 17 -4.38 -4.67 -10.49
C ARG A 17 -4.43 -4.00 -11.86
N ASP A 18 -3.29 -3.68 -12.44
CA ASP A 18 -3.18 -3.07 -13.76
C ASP A 18 -3.76 -4.00 -14.84
N ILE A 19 -3.46 -5.31 -14.77
CA ILE A 19 -4.08 -6.31 -15.62
C ILE A 19 -5.60 -6.29 -15.47
N ALA A 20 -6.09 -6.37 -14.23
CA ALA A 20 -7.53 -6.38 -13.95
C ALA A 20 -8.24 -5.12 -14.47
N ASN A 21 -7.60 -3.96 -14.34
CA ASN A 21 -8.11 -2.69 -14.86
C ASN A 21 -8.15 -2.69 -16.39
N ARG A 22 -7.09 -3.15 -17.03
CA ARG A 22 -6.97 -3.17 -18.49
C ARG A 22 -8.01 -4.07 -19.15
N VAL A 23 -8.26 -5.26 -18.58
CA VAL A 23 -9.27 -6.20 -19.11
C VAL A 23 -10.64 -6.01 -18.47
N LYS A 24 -10.81 -4.99 -17.64
CA LYS A 24 -12.07 -4.58 -16.99
C LYS A 24 -12.73 -5.71 -16.21
N ILE A 25 -11.93 -6.46 -15.41
CA ILE A 25 -12.47 -7.53 -14.57
C ILE A 25 -13.50 -6.93 -13.59
N PRO A 26 -14.69 -7.49 -13.45
CA PRO A 26 -15.64 -7.05 -12.43
C PRO A 26 -15.00 -7.13 -11.03
N GLY A 27 -15.22 -6.11 -10.23
CA GLY A 27 -14.64 -6.07 -8.88
C GLY A 27 -13.23 -5.48 -8.77
N ARG A 28 -12.56 -5.16 -9.88
CA ARG A 28 -11.18 -4.66 -9.90
C ARG A 28 -10.93 -3.32 -9.21
N GLN A 29 -11.94 -2.46 -9.10
CA GLN A 29 -11.81 -1.10 -8.57
C GLN A 29 -11.71 -1.04 -7.05
N ASN A 30 -11.88 -2.15 -6.38
CA ASN A 30 -11.73 -2.18 -4.93
C ASN A 30 -10.26 -2.38 -4.54
N PRO A 31 -9.64 -1.46 -3.81
CA PRO A 31 -8.23 -1.52 -3.40
C PRO A 31 -7.89 -2.73 -2.51
N THR A 32 -8.89 -3.33 -1.86
CA THR A 32 -8.71 -4.49 -0.99
C THR A 32 -9.12 -5.83 -1.62
N ALA A 33 -9.55 -5.83 -2.92
CA ALA A 33 -9.86 -7.08 -3.61
C ALA A 33 -8.65 -8.03 -3.66
N ASN A 34 -8.88 -9.34 -3.57
CA ASN A 34 -7.83 -10.30 -3.92
C ASN A 34 -7.63 -10.31 -5.42
N ILE A 35 -6.86 -9.35 -5.86
CA ILE A 35 -6.59 -9.12 -7.27
C ILE A 35 -5.91 -10.32 -7.92
N PHE A 36 -5.11 -11.08 -7.15
CA PHE A 36 -4.43 -12.27 -7.63
C PHE A 36 -5.42 -13.34 -8.05
N GLN A 37 -6.45 -13.58 -7.22
CA GLN A 37 -7.49 -14.55 -7.54
C GLN A 37 -8.35 -14.10 -8.72
N LEU A 38 -8.73 -12.81 -8.75
CA LEU A 38 -9.51 -12.26 -9.86
C LEU A 38 -8.83 -12.44 -11.21
N VAL A 39 -7.54 -12.11 -11.26
CA VAL A 39 -6.75 -12.24 -12.49
C VAL A 39 -6.49 -13.70 -12.80
N HIS A 40 -6.20 -14.54 -11.80
CA HIS A 40 -6.07 -15.98 -11.96
C HIS A 40 -7.32 -16.59 -12.61
N ASP A 41 -8.50 -16.34 -12.03
CA ASP A 41 -9.76 -16.92 -12.51
C ASP A 41 -10.09 -16.43 -13.92
N TRP A 42 -9.84 -15.14 -14.21
CA TRP A 42 -10.00 -14.57 -15.54
C TRP A 42 -9.04 -15.19 -16.57
N LEU A 43 -7.80 -15.45 -16.19
CA LEU A 43 -6.80 -16.08 -17.05
C LEU A 43 -7.07 -17.59 -17.24
N CYS A 44 -7.70 -18.25 -16.27
CA CYS A 44 -8.10 -19.66 -16.37
C CYS A 44 -9.38 -19.86 -17.21
N ASP A 45 -10.13 -18.82 -17.52
CA ASP A 45 -11.34 -18.89 -18.33
C ASP A 45 -10.98 -19.07 -19.82
N GLU A 46 -11.24 -20.25 -20.35
CA GLU A 46 -10.94 -20.62 -21.75
C GLU A 46 -11.64 -19.68 -22.78
N THR A 47 -12.75 -19.04 -22.39
CA THR A 47 -13.46 -18.09 -23.26
C THR A 47 -12.69 -16.82 -23.54
N LYS A 48 -11.64 -16.50 -22.75
CA LYS A 48 -10.80 -15.31 -22.91
C LYS A 48 -9.67 -15.49 -23.94
N GLY A 49 -9.52 -16.68 -24.49
CA GLY A 49 -8.54 -16.98 -25.52
C GLY A 49 -7.11 -17.19 -25.00
N LYS A 50 -6.13 -17.26 -25.91
CA LYS A 50 -4.74 -17.50 -25.57
C LYS A 50 -4.08 -16.25 -25.00
N TRP A 51 -3.28 -16.43 -23.95
CA TRP A 51 -2.52 -15.34 -23.32
C TRP A 51 -1.07 -15.74 -22.99
N THR A 52 -0.24 -14.74 -22.81
CA THR A 52 1.13 -14.87 -22.28
C THR A 52 1.28 -13.91 -21.11
N LEU A 53 1.75 -14.41 -19.97
CA LEU A 53 2.07 -13.64 -18.77
C LEU A 53 3.60 -13.57 -18.63
N ILE A 54 4.15 -12.38 -18.57
CA ILE A 54 5.58 -12.16 -18.35
C ILE A 54 5.77 -11.72 -16.90
N LEU A 55 6.46 -12.55 -16.11
CA LEU A 55 6.90 -12.20 -14.76
C LEU A 55 8.31 -11.64 -14.86
N ASP A 56 8.45 -10.35 -14.70
CA ASP A 56 9.71 -9.67 -14.90
C ASP A 56 10.45 -9.43 -13.58
N ASN A 57 11.77 -9.73 -13.59
CA ASN A 57 12.68 -9.44 -12.50
C ASN A 57 12.40 -10.22 -11.19
N VAL A 58 12.19 -11.52 -11.30
CA VAL A 58 12.03 -12.43 -10.15
C VAL A 58 13.40 -12.84 -9.62
N ASP A 59 14.09 -11.92 -8.94
CA ASP A 59 15.42 -12.17 -8.37
C ASP A 59 15.37 -12.74 -6.97
N ASP A 60 14.30 -12.44 -6.23
CA ASP A 60 13.98 -13.02 -4.93
C ASP A 60 12.67 -13.82 -5.02
N VAL A 61 12.78 -15.11 -4.85
CA VAL A 61 11.62 -16.04 -4.83
C VAL A 61 10.99 -16.08 -3.44
N GLY A 62 11.66 -15.57 -2.43
CA GLY A 62 11.23 -15.61 -1.04
C GLY A 62 9.81 -15.05 -0.89
N PHE A 63 9.51 -13.89 -1.43
CA PHE A 63 8.18 -13.28 -1.32
C PHE A 63 7.10 -14.04 -2.12
N LEU A 64 7.45 -14.70 -3.23
CA LEU A 64 6.51 -15.52 -4.01
C LEU A 64 6.18 -16.83 -3.30
N LYS A 65 7.17 -17.41 -2.60
CA LYS A 65 7.08 -18.66 -1.85
C LYS A 65 6.86 -18.45 -0.36
N ALA A 66 7.11 -17.24 0.16
CA ALA A 66 6.97 -16.95 1.56
C ALA A 66 5.57 -17.36 2.03
N ARG A 67 5.55 -18.43 2.75
CA ARG A 67 4.60 -18.58 3.82
C ARG A 67 4.99 -17.47 4.80
N LYS A 68 4.15 -16.52 5.11
CA LYS A 68 4.44 -15.54 6.17
C LYS A 68 4.64 -16.32 7.47
N SER A 69 5.88 -16.73 7.75
CA SER A 69 6.30 -17.31 9.00
C SER A 69 6.63 -16.17 9.94
N GLY A 70 5.96 -16.13 11.08
CA GLY A 70 6.43 -15.35 12.23
C GLY A 70 7.82 -15.83 12.65
N GLN A 71 8.63 -14.89 13.12
CA GLN A 71 10.01 -15.06 13.53
C GLN A 71 10.21 -16.15 14.59
N ASP A 72 11.31 -16.84 14.40
CA ASP A 72 12.19 -17.57 15.31
C ASP A 72 11.72 -18.00 16.71
N GLY A 73 11.75 -19.30 16.88
CA GLY A 73 11.73 -19.99 18.18
C GLY A 73 11.51 -21.49 18.01
N ASP A 74 12.60 -22.20 17.76
CA ASP A 74 12.84 -23.64 17.89
C ASP A 74 11.76 -24.44 18.66
N THR A 75 11.13 -25.38 18.03
CA THR A 75 10.97 -26.81 18.39
C THR A 75 9.97 -27.50 17.48
N GLY A 76 10.47 -28.52 16.80
CA GLY A 76 9.88 -29.81 16.46
C GLY A 76 8.41 -29.97 16.05
N GLY A 77 8.20 -30.20 14.73
CA GLY A 77 7.24 -31.18 14.28
C GLY A 77 5.83 -30.74 13.98
N ILE A 78 5.52 -30.82 12.73
CA ILE A 78 4.28 -31.20 12.03
C ILE A 78 3.97 -30.23 10.88
N GLU A 79 4.20 -30.69 9.68
CA GLU A 79 3.78 -30.13 8.39
C GLU A 79 2.26 -30.05 8.34
N GLY A 80 1.73 -28.92 7.86
CA GLY A 80 0.34 -28.84 7.46
C GLY A 80 -0.29 -27.45 7.67
N GLY A 81 -0.06 -26.55 6.75
CA GLY A 81 -0.79 -25.27 6.72
C GLY A 81 -0.70 -24.62 5.34
N ASN A 82 -1.68 -24.88 4.48
CA ASN A 82 -1.78 -24.37 3.11
C ASN A 82 -2.06 -22.87 3.07
N SER A 83 -1.03 -22.06 3.27
CA SER A 83 -1.09 -20.71 2.75
C SER A 83 -0.65 -20.76 1.29
N ARG A 84 -1.56 -20.45 0.38
CA ARG A 84 -1.19 -20.39 -1.04
C ARG A 84 -0.13 -19.32 -1.21
N PRO A 85 1.12 -19.69 -1.51
CA PRO A 85 2.15 -18.70 -1.84
C PRO A 85 1.70 -17.91 -3.08
N LEU A 86 2.19 -16.68 -3.26
CA LEU A 86 1.80 -15.87 -4.41
C LEU A 86 2.02 -16.60 -5.74
N VAL A 87 3.02 -17.49 -5.79
CA VAL A 87 3.27 -18.35 -6.95
C VAL A 87 2.06 -19.25 -7.30
N SER A 88 1.19 -19.59 -6.35
CA SER A 88 0.02 -20.43 -6.63
C SER A 88 -1.14 -19.71 -7.32
N TYR A 89 -1.06 -18.38 -7.43
CA TYR A 89 -1.98 -17.59 -8.25
C TYR A 89 -1.52 -17.45 -9.70
N LEU A 90 -0.40 -18.03 -10.05
CA LEU A 90 0.03 -18.12 -11.43
C LEU A 90 -0.80 -19.24 -12.11
N PRO A 91 -1.58 -18.90 -13.15
CA PRO A 91 -2.48 -19.88 -13.76
C PRO A 91 -1.71 -21.00 -14.46
N GLN A 92 -2.15 -22.23 -14.26
CA GLN A 92 -1.63 -23.39 -15.00
C GLN A 92 -2.75 -23.93 -15.89
N CYS A 93 -2.87 -23.44 -17.10
CA CYS A 93 -3.90 -23.85 -18.05
C CYS A 93 -3.32 -24.02 -19.46
N SER A 94 -3.99 -24.84 -20.30
CA SER A 94 -3.49 -25.26 -21.62
C SER A 94 -3.43 -24.14 -22.65
N HIS A 95 -4.16 -23.04 -22.43
CA HIS A 95 -4.27 -21.90 -23.34
C HIS A 95 -3.41 -20.70 -22.91
N GLY A 96 -2.63 -20.83 -21.84
CA GLY A 96 -1.76 -19.81 -21.30
C GLY A 96 -0.28 -20.19 -21.30
N SER A 97 0.61 -19.18 -21.37
CA SER A 97 2.05 -19.36 -21.24
C SER A 97 2.59 -18.33 -20.24
N ILE A 98 3.52 -18.76 -19.38
CA ILE A 98 4.20 -17.89 -18.44
C ILE A 98 5.67 -17.83 -18.79
N LEU A 99 6.21 -16.62 -18.97
CA LEU A 99 7.62 -16.35 -19.14
C LEU A 99 8.14 -15.64 -17.89
N ILE A 100 9.21 -16.14 -17.30
CA ILE A 100 9.81 -15.57 -16.08
C ILE A 100 11.19 -15.07 -16.41
N THR A 101 11.50 -13.81 -16.08
CA THR A 101 12.84 -13.27 -16.16
C THR A 101 13.45 -13.19 -14.76
N SER A 102 14.72 -13.58 -14.63
CA SER A 102 15.49 -13.52 -13.39
C SER A 102 16.96 -13.37 -13.68
N ARG A 103 17.70 -12.66 -12.84
CA ARG A 103 19.16 -12.62 -12.84
C ARG A 103 19.78 -13.74 -12.01
N SER A 104 18.97 -14.43 -11.21
CA SER A 104 19.40 -15.52 -10.32
C SER A 104 19.03 -16.88 -10.89
N GLY A 105 20.04 -17.67 -11.26
CA GLY A 105 19.85 -19.06 -11.68
C GLY A 105 19.21 -19.93 -10.57
N GLU A 106 19.50 -19.63 -9.30
CA GLU A 106 18.89 -20.30 -8.16
C GLU A 106 17.39 -19.98 -8.04
N ALA A 107 17.03 -18.71 -8.22
CA ALA A 107 15.63 -18.30 -8.25
C ALA A 107 14.86 -18.96 -9.39
N ALA A 108 15.47 -19.05 -10.59
CA ALA A 108 14.87 -19.71 -11.74
C ALA A 108 14.62 -21.22 -11.47
N LEU A 109 15.60 -21.93 -10.94
CA LEU A 109 15.49 -23.37 -10.59
C LEU A 109 14.41 -23.66 -9.55
N GLN A 110 14.05 -22.68 -8.75
CA GLN A 110 12.99 -22.81 -7.76
C GLN A 110 11.57 -22.64 -8.34
N LEU A 111 11.44 -22.06 -9.52
CA LEU A 111 10.15 -21.71 -10.13
C LEU A 111 9.80 -22.61 -11.33
N VAL A 112 10.80 -23.04 -12.08
CA VAL A 112 10.66 -23.83 -13.31
C VAL A 112 11.59 -25.03 -13.31
N ARG A 113 11.34 -25.99 -14.20
CA ARG A 113 12.21 -27.15 -14.36
C ARG A 113 13.52 -26.71 -15.03
N HIS A 114 14.59 -27.43 -14.77
CA HIS A 114 15.91 -27.15 -15.34
C HIS A 114 15.88 -27.05 -16.89
N ASP A 115 15.11 -27.92 -17.53
CA ASP A 115 15.00 -27.97 -19.00
C ASP A 115 14.20 -26.80 -19.60
N ASP A 116 13.44 -26.09 -18.79
CA ASP A 116 12.65 -24.91 -19.19
C ASP A 116 13.41 -23.60 -18.99
N ILE A 117 14.65 -23.66 -18.49
CA ILE A 117 15.48 -22.48 -18.27
C ILE A 117 16.23 -22.12 -19.56
N ILE A 118 15.94 -20.92 -20.07
CA ILE A 118 16.65 -20.34 -21.21
C ILE A 118 17.65 -19.34 -20.66
N LYS A 119 18.95 -19.66 -20.81
CA LYS A 119 20.01 -18.72 -20.46
C LYS A 119 20.10 -17.65 -21.54
N VAL A 120 19.98 -16.37 -21.13
CA VAL A 120 20.16 -15.23 -22.02
C VAL A 120 21.62 -14.80 -21.95
N ASP A 121 22.38 -15.12 -22.97
CA ASP A 121 23.76 -14.66 -23.12
C ASP A 121 23.77 -13.22 -23.70
N PRO A 122 24.94 -12.49 -23.63
CA PRO A 122 25.08 -11.23 -24.32
C PRO A 122 24.77 -11.36 -25.82
N MET A 123 24.27 -10.27 -26.42
CA MET A 123 23.91 -10.28 -27.85
C MET A 123 25.10 -10.71 -28.70
N GLU A 124 24.82 -11.45 -29.77
CA GLU A 124 25.84 -11.71 -30.79
C GLU A 124 26.31 -10.38 -31.42
N LYS A 125 27.61 -10.32 -31.78
CA LYS A 125 28.19 -9.11 -32.36
C LYS A 125 27.38 -8.54 -33.53
N ARG A 126 26.82 -9.40 -34.38
CA ARG A 126 26.00 -9.00 -35.52
C ARG A 126 24.72 -8.30 -35.09
N GLU A 127 24.04 -8.88 -34.12
CA GLU A 127 22.78 -8.34 -33.58
C GLU A 127 22.99 -7.02 -32.83
N ALA A 128 24.09 -6.94 -32.08
CA ALA A 128 24.50 -5.75 -31.36
C ALA A 128 24.81 -4.57 -32.29
N LEU A 129 25.50 -4.84 -33.40
CA LEU A 129 25.73 -3.86 -34.47
C LEU A 129 24.46 -3.41 -35.16
N GLU A 130 23.57 -4.37 -35.46
CA GLU A 130 22.27 -4.06 -36.05
C GLU A 130 21.41 -3.21 -35.11
N LEU A 131 21.37 -3.54 -33.79
CA LEU A 131 20.69 -2.74 -32.78
C LEU A 131 21.22 -1.30 -32.74
N PHE A 132 22.55 -1.13 -32.71
CA PHE A 132 23.19 0.20 -32.71
C PHE A 132 22.78 1.00 -33.95
N ARG A 133 22.97 0.44 -35.16
CA ARG A 133 22.64 1.09 -36.43
C ARG A 133 21.16 1.48 -36.52
N ARG A 134 20.28 0.59 -36.07
CA ARG A 134 18.80 0.85 -36.02
C ARG A 134 18.47 2.00 -35.08
N LYS A 135 19.17 2.14 -33.97
CA LYS A 135 18.91 3.15 -32.96
C LYS A 135 19.56 4.50 -33.28
N VAL A 136 20.74 4.50 -33.88
CA VAL A 136 21.46 5.73 -34.22
C VAL A 136 20.91 6.40 -35.49
N GLY A 137 20.38 5.62 -36.43
CA GLY A 137 19.83 6.11 -37.70
C GLY A 137 20.83 6.12 -38.85
N PRO A 138 20.39 6.35 -40.08
CA PRO A 138 21.21 6.21 -41.30
C PRO A 138 22.18 7.37 -41.54
N GLU A 139 22.08 8.48 -40.83
CA GLU A 139 22.89 9.67 -41.08
C GLU A 139 24.24 9.70 -40.33
N VAL A 140 24.53 8.69 -39.51
CA VAL A 140 25.73 8.65 -38.67
C VAL A 140 26.78 7.75 -39.32
N ASP A 141 28.01 8.25 -39.36
CA ASP A 141 29.16 7.52 -39.85
C ASP A 141 29.42 6.26 -39.02
N ASP A 142 29.60 5.13 -39.67
CA ASP A 142 29.77 3.79 -39.06
C ASP A 142 31.23 3.55 -38.57
N ASP A 143 32.14 4.54 -38.76
CA ASP A 143 33.53 4.41 -38.35
C ASP A 143 33.67 4.28 -36.83
N GLY A 144 34.18 3.15 -36.36
CA GLY A 144 34.40 2.84 -34.96
C GLY A 144 33.20 2.15 -34.27
N THR A 145 32.11 1.86 -34.97
CA THR A 145 30.94 1.18 -34.40
C THR A 145 31.27 -0.22 -33.87
N ASP A 146 32.10 -0.98 -34.60
CA ASP A 146 32.54 -2.31 -34.20
C ASP A 146 33.30 -2.29 -32.86
N ASP A 147 34.21 -1.31 -32.72
CA ASP A 147 34.98 -1.12 -31.49
C ASP A 147 34.09 -0.67 -30.33
N LEU A 148 33.19 0.28 -30.59
CA LEU A 148 32.25 0.76 -29.56
C LEU A 148 31.36 -0.37 -29.04
N VAL A 149 30.74 -1.17 -29.93
CA VAL A 149 29.88 -2.29 -29.55
C VAL A 149 30.63 -3.34 -28.75
N ARG A 150 31.90 -3.57 -29.06
CA ARG A 150 32.78 -4.47 -28.30
C ARG A 150 33.05 -3.92 -26.88
N GLU A 151 33.41 -2.64 -26.77
CA GLU A 151 33.64 -1.99 -25.45
C GLU A 151 32.37 -1.90 -24.60
N LEU A 152 31.19 -1.85 -25.23
CA LEU A 152 29.88 -1.92 -24.57
C LEU A 152 29.47 -3.38 -24.26
N GLU A 153 30.36 -4.36 -24.46
CA GLU A 153 30.15 -5.79 -24.17
C GLU A 153 28.87 -6.38 -24.79
N SER A 154 28.44 -5.80 -25.91
CA SER A 154 27.19 -6.18 -26.59
C SER A 154 25.94 -6.12 -25.70
N ILE A 155 25.93 -5.26 -24.69
CA ILE A 155 24.80 -5.10 -23.75
C ILE A 155 23.72 -4.20 -24.37
N PRO A 156 22.46 -4.69 -24.56
CA PRO A 156 21.42 -3.95 -25.27
C PRO A 156 21.12 -2.56 -24.71
N LEU A 157 21.09 -2.42 -23.37
CA LEU A 157 20.83 -1.13 -22.71
C LEU A 157 21.97 -0.14 -22.95
N ALA A 158 23.22 -0.56 -22.79
CA ALA A 158 24.39 0.28 -23.02
C ALA A 158 24.46 0.74 -24.48
N ILE A 159 24.24 -0.17 -25.44
CA ILE A 159 24.16 0.12 -26.86
C ILE A 159 23.04 1.14 -27.16
N THR A 160 21.87 0.96 -26.59
CA THR A 160 20.73 1.85 -26.82
C THR A 160 21.00 3.27 -26.27
N GLN A 161 21.61 3.38 -25.11
CA GLN A 161 21.97 4.67 -24.51
C GLN A 161 23.08 5.38 -25.29
N ALA A 162 24.14 4.64 -25.69
CA ALA A 162 25.22 5.19 -26.52
C ALA A 162 24.68 5.67 -27.88
N ALA A 163 23.85 4.87 -28.53
CA ALA A 163 23.26 5.23 -29.82
C ALA A 163 22.33 6.46 -29.69
N ALA A 164 21.56 6.54 -28.60
CA ALA A 164 20.71 7.70 -28.33
C ALA A 164 21.55 8.98 -28.17
N TYR A 165 22.64 8.93 -27.41
CA TYR A 165 23.55 10.07 -27.26
C TYR A 165 24.13 10.52 -28.58
N VAL A 166 24.71 9.58 -29.36
CA VAL A 166 25.33 9.89 -30.66
C VAL A 166 24.32 10.50 -31.62
N ARG A 167 23.10 9.97 -31.67
CA ARG A 167 21.99 10.50 -32.49
C ARG A 167 21.63 11.94 -32.11
N GLU A 168 21.44 12.20 -30.83
CA GLU A 168 21.03 13.54 -30.33
C GLU A 168 22.13 14.59 -30.52
N GLN A 169 23.41 14.18 -30.51
CA GLN A 169 24.53 15.08 -30.79
C GLN A 169 24.73 15.34 -32.31
N GLY A 170 24.21 14.48 -33.17
CA GLY A 170 24.34 14.60 -34.63
C GLY A 170 25.79 14.83 -35.06
N SER A 171 26.04 15.82 -35.89
CA SER A 171 27.40 16.15 -36.43
C SER A 171 28.42 16.59 -35.35
N ARG A 172 28.00 16.83 -34.11
CA ARG A 172 28.89 17.26 -33.01
C ARG A 172 29.65 16.09 -32.36
N CYS A 173 29.12 14.86 -32.45
CA CYS A 173 29.71 13.68 -31.86
C CYS A 173 29.68 12.48 -32.82
N SER A 174 30.82 12.12 -33.41
CA SER A 174 30.96 10.88 -34.15
C SER A 174 31.04 9.68 -33.20
N VAL A 175 30.76 8.46 -33.71
CA VAL A 175 30.92 7.20 -32.97
C VAL A 175 32.30 7.08 -32.35
N ARG A 176 33.33 7.43 -33.11
CA ARG A 176 34.75 7.40 -32.69
C ARG A 176 35.04 8.38 -31.54
N LYS A 177 34.44 9.56 -31.57
CA LYS A 177 34.57 10.55 -30.48
C LYS A 177 33.87 10.03 -29.20
N TYR A 178 32.67 9.44 -29.31
CA TYR A 178 32.00 8.82 -28.19
C TYR A 178 32.82 7.69 -27.56
N LEU A 179 33.42 6.82 -28.38
CA LEU A 179 34.32 5.75 -27.93
C LEU A 179 35.49 6.31 -27.12
N GLN A 180 36.16 7.37 -27.61
CA GLN A 180 37.25 8.02 -26.88
C GLN A 180 36.81 8.60 -25.53
N ASP A 181 35.62 9.18 -25.47
CA ASP A 181 35.06 9.72 -24.22
C ASP A 181 34.69 8.58 -23.27
N PHE A 182 34.16 7.47 -23.78
CA PHE A 182 33.89 6.27 -23.01
C PHE A 182 35.15 5.71 -22.36
N GLU A 183 36.22 5.49 -23.15
CA GLU A 183 37.50 4.99 -22.66
C GLU A 183 38.16 5.91 -21.61
N LYS A 184 38.04 7.23 -21.76
CA LYS A 184 38.57 8.21 -20.77
C LYS A 184 37.84 8.09 -19.44
N ASN A 185 36.54 7.89 -19.47
CA ASN A 185 35.71 7.79 -18.26
C ASN A 185 35.93 6.44 -17.56
N ASP A 186 36.14 5.36 -18.29
CA ASP A 186 36.47 4.04 -17.73
C ASP A 186 37.75 4.08 -16.90
N ARG A 187 38.82 4.67 -17.42
CA ARG A 187 40.10 4.85 -16.70
C ARG A 187 39.99 5.71 -15.44
N LYS A 188 39.13 6.71 -15.42
CA LYS A 188 38.85 7.52 -14.21
C LYS A 188 38.17 6.69 -13.13
N LYS A 189 37.30 5.78 -13.50
CA LYS A 189 36.49 4.97 -12.62
C LYS A 189 37.26 3.81 -11.99
N GLU A 190 38.18 3.17 -12.69
CA GLU A 190 39.09 2.17 -12.11
C GLU A 190 39.88 2.73 -10.91
N ARG A 191 40.16 4.04 -10.92
CA ARG A 191 40.80 4.75 -9.79
C ARG A 191 39.89 5.02 -8.61
N LEU A 192 38.58 5.18 -8.86
CA LEU A 192 37.59 5.56 -7.80
C LEU A 192 36.92 4.35 -7.12
N LEU A 193 36.85 3.21 -7.81
CA LEU A 193 36.11 2.03 -7.32
C LEU A 193 37.01 0.92 -6.79
N GLY A 194 38.20 1.26 -6.25
CA GLY A 194 39.12 0.32 -5.68
C GLY A 194 38.48 -0.94 -5.08
N LYS A 195 38.72 -2.08 -5.71
CA LYS A 195 38.49 -3.49 -5.33
C LYS A 195 37.47 -3.70 -4.19
N LYS A 196 36.19 -3.87 -4.50
CA LYS A 196 35.24 -4.60 -3.63
C LYS A 196 35.09 -6.03 -4.17
N GLY A 197 35.72 -6.98 -3.45
CA GLY A 197 35.62 -8.39 -3.78
C GLY A 197 34.22 -8.94 -3.47
N GLY A 198 33.71 -9.82 -4.34
CA GLY A 198 32.55 -10.67 -4.09
C GLY A 198 31.49 -10.78 -5.19
N MET A 199 31.55 -9.99 -6.26
CA MET A 199 30.66 -10.15 -7.42
C MET A 199 31.36 -10.95 -8.54
N ASP A 200 30.57 -11.68 -9.34
CA ASP A 200 31.07 -12.34 -10.54
C ASP A 200 31.61 -11.27 -11.50
N ARG A 201 32.80 -11.54 -12.11
CA ARG A 201 33.53 -10.57 -12.93
C ARG A 201 32.68 -10.03 -14.10
N ARG A 202 31.82 -10.87 -14.67
CA ARG A 202 30.93 -10.50 -15.79
C ARG A 202 29.82 -9.54 -15.40
N ASP A 203 29.19 -9.74 -14.27
CA ASP A 203 28.11 -8.85 -13.78
C ASP A 203 28.66 -7.46 -13.45
N TRP A 204 29.89 -7.40 -12.93
CA TRP A 204 30.59 -6.16 -12.63
C TRP A 204 30.96 -5.36 -13.89
N GLU A 205 31.45 -6.05 -14.92
CA GLU A 205 31.82 -5.44 -16.20
C GLU A 205 30.56 -4.87 -16.90
N ALA A 206 29.48 -5.62 -16.92
CA ALA A 206 28.19 -5.20 -17.46
C ALA A 206 27.59 -3.97 -16.74
N GLU A 207 27.60 -3.96 -15.39
CA GLU A 207 27.19 -2.79 -14.61
C GLU A 207 28.06 -1.56 -14.94
N ASN A 208 29.36 -1.77 -15.13
CA ASN A 208 30.29 -0.70 -15.40
C ASN A 208 30.03 -0.02 -16.75
N CYS A 209 29.79 -0.76 -17.82
CA CYS A 209 29.47 -0.22 -19.14
C CYS A 209 28.20 0.65 -19.10
N ILE A 210 27.15 0.18 -18.42
CA ILE A 210 25.91 0.94 -18.30
C ILE A 210 26.09 2.22 -17.49
N ILE A 211 26.85 2.15 -16.40
CA ILE A 211 27.11 3.33 -15.56
C ILE A 211 27.90 4.38 -16.32
N ILE A 212 28.86 3.98 -17.16
CA ILE A 212 29.67 4.90 -17.97
C ILE A 212 28.82 5.54 -19.08
N THR A 213 28.08 4.75 -19.83
CA THR A 213 27.16 5.27 -20.86
C THR A 213 26.12 6.23 -20.28
N TRP A 214 25.57 5.88 -19.11
CA TRP A 214 24.69 6.76 -18.37
C TRP A 214 25.39 8.07 -17.99
N GLN A 215 26.60 7.99 -17.44
CA GLN A 215 27.36 9.15 -16.98
C GLN A 215 27.64 10.15 -18.11
N ILE A 216 28.07 9.68 -19.27
CA ILE A 216 28.34 10.53 -20.45
C ILE A 216 27.05 11.30 -20.85
N SER A 217 25.93 10.59 -20.93
CA SER A 217 24.65 11.19 -21.30
C SER A 217 24.11 12.13 -20.21
N PHE A 218 24.27 11.75 -18.93
CA PHE A 218 23.82 12.55 -17.80
C PHE A 218 24.60 13.86 -17.66
N GLU A 219 25.95 13.82 -17.80
CA GLU A 219 26.80 15.01 -17.77
C GLU A 219 26.44 15.99 -18.92
N TYR A 220 26.15 15.42 -20.11
CA TYR A 220 25.65 16.25 -21.21
C TYR A 220 24.31 16.93 -20.89
N ILE A 221 23.32 16.17 -20.39
CA ILE A 221 22.01 16.71 -19.99
C ILE A 221 22.20 17.76 -18.90
N GLN A 222 23.07 17.50 -17.91
CA GLN A 222 23.32 18.44 -16.82
C GLN A 222 23.87 19.80 -17.31
N THR A 223 24.66 19.80 -18.39
CA THR A 223 25.22 21.03 -18.96
C THR A 223 24.26 21.75 -19.90
N THR A 224 23.41 21.01 -20.61
CA THR A 224 22.50 21.56 -21.63
C THR A 224 21.10 21.85 -21.10
N ARG A 225 20.59 20.99 -20.22
CA ARG A 225 19.26 21.12 -19.59
C ARG A 225 19.28 20.61 -18.15
N ARG A 226 19.76 21.45 -17.27
CA ARG A 226 19.95 21.12 -15.86
C ARG A 226 18.66 20.65 -15.18
N SER A 227 17.48 21.21 -15.55
CA SER A 227 16.19 20.83 -15.00
C SER A 227 15.85 19.35 -15.26
N ALA A 228 16.19 18.82 -16.44
CA ALA A 228 15.99 17.40 -16.75
C ALA A 228 16.90 16.47 -15.90
N ALA A 229 18.18 16.88 -15.69
CA ALA A 229 19.08 16.14 -14.80
C ALA A 229 18.58 16.14 -13.34
N GLU A 230 18.02 17.26 -12.87
CA GLU A 230 17.41 17.38 -11.56
C GLU A 230 16.14 16.54 -11.44
N LEU A 231 15.31 16.45 -12.50
CA LEU A 231 14.17 15.56 -12.56
C LEU A 231 14.58 14.11 -12.42
N LEU A 232 15.58 13.66 -13.18
CA LEU A 232 16.09 12.29 -13.08
C LEU A 232 16.67 11.99 -11.69
N SER A 233 17.35 12.98 -11.08
CA SER A 233 17.89 12.87 -9.73
C SER A 233 16.77 12.63 -8.70
N LEU A 234 15.68 13.38 -8.78
CA LEU A 234 14.52 13.22 -7.92
C LEU A 234 13.84 11.85 -8.15
N MET A 235 13.59 11.49 -9.42
CA MET A 235 12.95 10.21 -9.79
C MET A 235 13.70 9.01 -9.25
N SER A 236 15.02 9.11 -9.05
CA SER A 236 15.84 8.00 -8.57
C SER A 236 15.50 7.52 -7.15
N PHE A 237 14.76 8.29 -6.34
CA PHE A 237 14.39 7.93 -4.97
C PHE A 237 13.04 7.24 -4.86
N PHE A 238 12.15 7.43 -5.83
CA PHE A 238 10.86 6.76 -5.86
C PHE A 238 11.02 5.24 -6.12
N ASP A 239 9.97 4.49 -5.93
CA ASP A 239 9.90 3.19 -6.59
C ASP A 239 10.04 3.43 -8.10
N ARG A 240 10.83 2.59 -8.76
CA ARG A 240 11.23 2.79 -10.17
C ARG A 240 10.08 2.69 -11.17
N GLN A 241 8.93 2.21 -10.74
CA GLN A 241 7.78 1.92 -11.59
C GLN A 241 6.56 2.73 -11.15
N GLY A 242 5.79 3.20 -12.13
CA GLY A 242 4.55 3.92 -11.88
C GLY A 242 4.75 5.19 -11.05
N ILE A 243 5.81 5.98 -11.33
CA ILE A 243 6.04 7.27 -10.66
C ILE A 243 5.01 8.27 -11.19
N PRO A 244 4.06 8.73 -10.36
CA PRO A 244 3.07 9.71 -10.82
C PRO A 244 3.72 11.06 -11.16
N ASP A 245 3.23 11.72 -12.19
CA ASP A 245 3.68 13.07 -12.57
C ASP A 245 3.45 14.09 -11.46
N THR A 246 2.37 13.95 -10.69
CA THR A 246 2.05 14.82 -9.54
C THR A 246 3.17 14.87 -8.51
N LEU A 247 3.86 13.76 -8.26
CA LEU A 247 5.01 13.70 -7.35
C LEU A 247 6.25 14.43 -7.90
N LEU A 248 6.28 14.74 -9.19
CA LEU A 248 7.43 15.31 -9.88
C LEU A 248 7.28 16.79 -10.20
N ARG A 249 6.04 17.32 -10.27
CA ARG A 249 5.72 18.71 -10.64
C ARG A 249 6.03 19.72 -9.54
N HIS A 250 5.96 19.38 -8.27
CA HIS A 250 6.20 20.26 -7.11
C HIS A 250 7.68 20.69 -6.90
N ARG A 251 8.41 20.94 -8.00
CA ARG A 251 9.85 21.24 -7.95
C ARG A 251 10.22 22.71 -7.73
N ASN A 252 9.29 23.66 -7.92
CA ASN A 252 9.64 25.04 -8.27
C ASN A 252 9.48 26.10 -7.17
N GLU A 253 8.91 25.83 -6.01
CA GLU A 253 8.60 26.90 -5.04
C GLU A 253 9.79 27.46 -4.22
N GLN A 254 11.01 26.94 -4.36
CA GLN A 254 12.16 27.36 -3.55
C GLN A 254 13.33 28.01 -4.31
N ARG A 255 13.21 28.30 -5.61
CA ARG A 255 14.34 28.88 -6.36
C ARG A 255 14.41 30.42 -6.38
N ASP A 256 13.32 31.14 -6.13
CA ASP A 256 13.30 32.61 -6.26
C ASP A 256 13.66 33.37 -4.99
N SER A 257 13.82 32.69 -3.84
CA SER A 257 14.16 33.39 -2.57
C SER A 257 15.64 33.40 -2.18
N ALA A 258 16.54 32.80 -2.97
CA ALA A 258 17.95 32.61 -2.59
C ALA A 258 18.99 33.32 -3.49
N GLN A 259 18.62 34.23 -4.39
CA GLN A 259 19.57 35.06 -5.12
C GLN A 259 19.03 36.47 -5.29
N ASP A 260 19.16 37.32 -4.26
CA ASP A 260 19.74 38.65 -4.37
C ASP A 260 19.88 39.32 -2.98
N PRO A 261 21.07 39.42 -2.41
CA PRO A 261 21.33 40.34 -1.33
C PRO A 261 21.96 41.61 -1.90
N LYS A 262 21.16 42.62 -2.30
CA LYS A 262 21.55 44.03 -2.35
C LYS A 262 20.43 44.91 -2.94
N HIS A 263 19.60 45.49 -2.10
CA HIS A 263 19.39 46.93 -2.03
C HIS A 263 18.43 47.29 -0.88
N ASN A 264 19.03 47.76 0.20
CA ASN A 264 18.36 48.61 1.16
C ASN A 264 18.06 49.95 0.45
N ASN A 265 16.79 50.35 0.46
CA ASN A 265 16.50 51.76 0.82
C ASN A 265 15.05 51.91 1.30
N LYS A 266 14.96 52.56 2.41
CA LYS A 266 13.76 53.09 3.07
C LYS A 266 13.05 54.07 2.16
N ASP A 267 11.72 54.08 2.17
CA ASP A 267 10.91 55.14 2.81
C ASP A 267 9.43 55.06 2.37
N SER A 268 8.61 55.05 3.38
CA SER A 268 7.34 55.78 3.60
C SER A 268 6.14 55.66 2.65
N CYS A 269 5.07 55.25 3.28
CA CYS A 269 3.69 55.79 3.33
C CYS A 269 2.75 55.75 2.12
N ALA A 270 1.58 55.25 2.46
CA ALA A 270 0.21 55.69 2.11
C ALA A 270 -0.55 54.91 1.02
N SER A 271 -1.48 54.10 1.53
CA SER A 271 -2.87 53.89 1.07
C SER A 271 -3.24 54.21 -0.37
N TYR A 272 -3.87 53.25 -1.04
CA TYR A 272 -5.24 53.31 -1.60
C TYR A 272 -5.61 51.96 -2.21
N ASP A 273 -6.84 51.54 -1.89
CA ASP A 273 -7.54 50.37 -2.44
C ASP A 273 -7.62 50.44 -3.97
N THR A 274 -7.30 49.31 -4.61
CA THR A 274 -7.91 48.90 -5.88
C THR A 274 -7.87 47.38 -5.96
N GLU A 275 -9.05 46.77 -5.89
CA GLU A 275 -9.30 45.39 -6.30
C GLU A 275 -8.91 45.26 -7.78
N HIS A 276 -7.90 44.46 -8.07
CA HIS A 276 -7.63 43.94 -9.41
C HIS A 276 -7.39 42.44 -9.37
N ASN A 277 -8.10 41.79 -10.26
CA ASN A 277 -8.13 40.39 -10.58
C ASN A 277 -6.74 39.73 -10.63
N ASP A 278 -6.38 38.96 -9.60
CA ASP A 278 -5.16 38.14 -9.53
C ASP A 278 -5.33 36.73 -10.17
N HIS A 279 -6.38 36.49 -10.98
CA HIS A 279 -6.62 35.19 -11.56
C HIS A 279 -5.90 34.89 -12.89
N ASP A 280 -5.40 35.91 -13.61
CA ASP A 280 -4.78 35.72 -14.93
C ASP A 280 -3.25 35.56 -14.89
N GLU A 281 -2.56 35.95 -13.81
CA GLU A 281 -1.09 35.81 -13.68
C GLU A 281 -0.69 34.40 -13.19
N ASP A 282 -1.53 33.74 -12.39
CA ASP A 282 -1.27 32.39 -11.89
C ASP A 282 -1.42 31.33 -13.01
N ASP A 283 -2.38 31.48 -13.92
CA ASP A 283 -2.58 30.56 -15.06
C ASP A 283 -1.42 30.60 -16.08
N ALA A 284 -0.86 31.79 -16.33
CA ALA A 284 0.27 31.95 -17.25
C ALA A 284 1.58 31.39 -16.68
N SER A 285 1.78 31.47 -15.37
CA SER A 285 2.95 30.90 -14.69
C SER A 285 2.89 29.37 -14.63
N GLN A 286 1.70 28.82 -14.41
CA GLN A 286 1.44 27.38 -14.38
C GLN A 286 1.67 26.75 -15.75
N SER A 287 1.15 27.35 -16.84
CA SER A 287 1.33 26.84 -18.20
C SER A 287 2.80 26.79 -18.63
N SER A 288 3.62 27.78 -18.23
CA SER A 288 5.05 27.80 -18.52
C SER A 288 5.85 26.76 -17.73
N ALA A 289 5.41 26.42 -16.52
CA ALA A 289 6.02 25.37 -15.71
C ALA A 289 5.71 23.97 -16.26
N ASP A 290 4.49 23.76 -16.74
CA ASP A 290 4.07 22.53 -17.36
C ASP A 290 4.81 22.25 -18.68
N GLU A 291 4.98 23.26 -19.54
CA GLU A 291 5.77 23.15 -20.77
C GLU A 291 7.22 22.75 -20.47
N LYS A 292 7.84 23.36 -19.45
CA LYS A 292 9.21 23.02 -19.03
C LYS A 292 9.33 21.59 -18.54
N PHE A 293 8.34 21.10 -17.82
CA PHE A 293 8.31 19.71 -17.32
C PHE A 293 8.20 18.72 -18.47
N GLU A 294 7.30 18.95 -19.44
CA GLU A 294 7.14 18.07 -20.61
C GLU A 294 8.40 18.03 -21.47
N ASP A 295 9.07 19.16 -21.64
CA ASP A 295 10.37 19.22 -22.32
C ASP A 295 11.44 18.40 -21.58
N ASP A 296 11.51 18.50 -20.24
CA ASP A 296 12.45 17.73 -19.41
C ASP A 296 12.19 16.21 -19.55
N VAL A 297 10.91 15.83 -19.50
CA VAL A 297 10.48 14.44 -19.73
C VAL A 297 10.85 13.96 -21.12
N SER A 298 10.61 14.80 -22.15
CA SER A 298 10.95 14.48 -23.53
C SER A 298 12.45 14.17 -23.70
N ILE A 299 13.32 15.00 -23.14
CA ILE A 299 14.77 14.80 -23.16
C ILE A 299 15.16 13.47 -22.47
N LEU A 300 14.63 13.22 -21.26
CA LEU A 300 14.95 11.99 -20.54
C LEU A 300 14.50 10.72 -21.30
N ARG A 301 13.39 10.82 -22.04
CA ARG A 301 12.91 9.74 -22.92
C ARG A 301 13.79 9.58 -24.16
N GLN A 302 14.25 10.67 -24.78
CA GLN A 302 15.16 10.65 -25.93
C GLN A 302 16.47 9.93 -25.61
N PHE A 303 17.02 10.13 -24.39
CA PHE A 303 18.20 9.42 -23.90
C PHE A 303 17.91 8.03 -23.31
N SER A 304 16.68 7.54 -23.39
CA SER A 304 16.25 6.23 -22.89
C SER A 304 16.51 6.03 -21.38
N PHE A 305 16.42 7.10 -20.60
CA PHE A 305 16.54 7.04 -19.14
C PHE A 305 15.23 6.69 -18.45
N ILE A 306 14.13 7.13 -19.04
CA ILE A 306 12.79 6.85 -18.55
C ILE A 306 11.87 6.40 -19.68
N SER A 307 10.82 5.68 -19.33
CA SER A 307 9.66 5.41 -20.17
C SER A 307 8.40 5.98 -19.51
N ALA A 308 7.40 6.30 -20.31
CA ALA A 308 6.10 6.74 -19.84
C ALA A 308 5.05 5.68 -20.18
N ASN A 309 3.98 5.58 -19.37
CA ASN A 309 2.81 4.79 -19.70
C ASN A 309 2.05 5.40 -20.91
N GLN A 310 1.02 4.71 -21.38
CA GLN A 310 0.26 5.13 -22.56
C GLN A 310 -0.39 6.52 -22.40
N ASP A 311 -0.80 6.85 -21.18
CA ASP A 311 -1.49 8.11 -20.86
C ASP A 311 -0.53 9.21 -20.39
N SER A 312 0.78 8.94 -20.37
CA SER A 312 1.86 9.83 -19.91
C SER A 312 1.68 10.37 -18.48
N THR A 313 0.85 9.74 -17.68
CA THR A 313 0.58 10.15 -16.29
C THR A 313 1.52 9.49 -15.27
N THR A 314 2.20 8.42 -15.68
CA THR A 314 3.20 7.74 -14.82
C THR A 314 4.45 7.40 -15.61
N PHE A 315 5.57 7.37 -14.92
CA PHE A 315 6.89 7.13 -15.49
C PHE A 315 7.54 5.90 -14.85
N GLU A 316 8.42 5.28 -15.62
CA GLU A 316 9.25 4.17 -15.18
C GLU A 316 10.71 4.46 -15.46
N MET A 317 11.59 3.95 -14.60
CA MET A 317 13.04 4.09 -14.72
C MET A 317 13.69 2.72 -14.62
N HIS A 318 14.67 2.43 -15.48
CA HIS A 318 15.43 1.19 -15.36
C HIS A 318 16.25 1.17 -14.06
N GLY A 319 16.29 0.02 -13.36
CA GLY A 319 16.96 -0.09 -12.05
C GLY A 319 18.46 0.31 -12.07
N LEU A 320 19.17 0.04 -13.16
CA LEU A 320 20.57 0.43 -13.30
C LEU A 320 20.74 1.93 -13.54
N VAL A 321 19.81 2.60 -14.22
CA VAL A 321 19.78 4.06 -14.34
C VAL A 321 19.56 4.69 -12.96
N GLN A 322 18.62 4.13 -12.19
CA GLN A 322 18.36 4.55 -10.81
C GLN A 322 19.61 4.41 -9.92
N LEU A 323 20.27 3.26 -10.00
CA LEU A 323 21.49 2.99 -9.23
C LEU A 323 22.63 3.94 -9.64
N ALA A 324 22.85 4.15 -10.93
CA ALA A 324 23.89 5.03 -11.44
C ALA A 324 23.65 6.48 -11.00
N THR A 325 22.40 6.95 -11.08
CA THR A 325 22.00 8.29 -10.61
C THR A 325 22.28 8.46 -9.13
N ARG A 326 21.88 7.51 -8.29
CA ARG A 326 22.13 7.57 -6.83
C ARG A 326 23.63 7.54 -6.50
N LYS A 327 24.43 6.68 -7.16
CA LYS A 327 25.89 6.64 -6.97
C LYS A 327 26.56 7.98 -7.38
N TRP A 328 26.09 8.58 -8.47
CA TRP A 328 26.59 9.89 -8.88
C TRP A 328 26.24 10.98 -7.85
N LEU A 329 25.00 11.00 -7.35
CA LEU A 329 24.56 11.93 -6.31
C LEU A 329 25.34 11.75 -5.01
N GLU A 330 25.67 10.52 -4.63
CA GLU A 330 26.49 10.21 -3.47
C GLU A 330 27.91 10.77 -3.64
N ALA A 331 28.54 10.52 -4.79
CA ALA A 331 29.87 11.02 -5.10
C ALA A 331 29.97 12.57 -5.12
N HIS A 332 28.86 13.26 -5.42
CA HIS A 332 28.80 14.72 -5.48
C HIS A 332 28.16 15.35 -4.22
N GLY A 333 27.89 14.55 -3.18
CA GLY A 333 27.31 15.05 -1.92
C GLY A 333 25.88 15.57 -2.02
N GLN A 334 25.11 15.18 -3.06
CA GLN A 334 23.75 15.69 -3.31
C GLN A 334 22.64 14.73 -2.88
N ILE A 335 22.98 13.57 -2.36
CA ILE A 335 22.01 12.49 -2.07
C ILE A 335 20.96 12.91 -1.03
N GLU A 336 21.36 13.61 0.04
CA GLU A 336 20.43 14.04 1.09
C GLU A 336 19.48 15.14 0.59
N ARG A 337 19.94 16.07 -0.23
CA ARG A 337 19.10 17.10 -0.88
C ARG A 337 17.93 16.48 -1.64
N TRP A 338 18.22 15.51 -2.52
CA TRP A 338 17.19 14.90 -3.35
C TRP A 338 16.31 13.91 -2.58
N LYS A 339 16.87 13.28 -1.55
CA LYS A 339 16.11 12.46 -0.62
C LYS A 339 15.12 13.32 0.17
N HIS A 340 15.53 14.48 0.66
CA HIS A 340 14.63 15.44 1.31
C HIS A 340 13.49 15.84 0.38
N GLN A 341 13.80 16.24 -0.87
CA GLN A 341 12.77 16.62 -1.84
C GLN A 341 11.79 15.50 -2.14
N PHE A 342 12.29 14.26 -2.31
CA PHE A 342 11.47 13.08 -2.49
C PHE A 342 10.48 12.87 -1.33
N ILE A 343 10.99 12.90 -0.10
CA ILE A 343 10.18 12.69 1.11
C ILE A 343 9.13 13.80 1.25
N ARG A 344 9.53 15.05 1.04
CA ARG A 344 8.65 16.22 1.10
C ARG A 344 7.49 16.11 0.09
N ASN A 345 7.81 15.83 -1.18
CA ASN A 345 6.79 15.65 -2.22
C ASN A 345 5.83 14.51 -1.88
N LEU A 346 6.38 13.38 -1.42
CA LEU A 346 5.57 12.24 -1.03
C LEU A 346 4.70 12.54 0.20
N ASN A 347 5.21 13.29 1.19
CA ASN A 347 4.45 13.69 2.36
C ASN A 347 3.28 14.63 2.00
N ALA A 348 3.50 15.54 1.06
CA ALA A 348 2.46 16.45 0.57
C ALA A 348 1.35 15.71 -0.19
N GLU A 349 1.71 14.73 -1.03
CA GLU A 349 0.77 14.02 -1.90
C GLU A 349 0.08 12.83 -1.24
N LEU A 350 0.75 12.13 -0.29
CA LEU A 350 0.20 10.97 0.39
C LEU A 350 -0.87 11.41 1.39
N PRO A 351 -2.15 11.11 1.16
CA PRO A 351 -3.22 11.44 2.11
C PRO A 351 -3.27 10.46 3.27
N THR A 352 -4.16 10.70 4.22
CA THR A 352 -4.50 9.77 5.30
C THR A 352 -5.25 8.54 4.76
N GLY A 353 -5.19 7.42 5.49
CA GLY A 353 -5.76 6.13 5.07
C GLY A 353 -7.29 6.04 5.14
N GLU A 354 -8.01 7.17 5.03
CA GLU A 354 -9.47 7.15 4.94
C GLU A 354 -9.95 6.53 3.62
N HIS A 355 -11.16 5.97 3.65
CA HIS A 355 -11.67 5.16 2.55
C HIS A 355 -11.71 5.93 1.21
N GLU A 356 -12.08 7.21 1.27
CA GLU A 356 -12.16 8.11 0.11
C GLU A 356 -10.80 8.29 -0.58
N ASN A 357 -9.72 8.12 0.17
CA ASN A 357 -8.35 8.29 -0.28
C ASN A 357 -7.68 6.99 -0.77
N TRP A 358 -8.36 5.85 -0.67
CA TRP A 358 -7.72 4.54 -0.88
C TRP A 358 -7.12 4.36 -2.27
N GLU A 359 -7.75 4.88 -3.31
CA GLU A 359 -7.23 4.81 -4.68
C GLU A 359 -5.87 5.54 -4.79
N LYS A 360 -5.80 6.76 -4.23
CA LYS A 360 -4.56 7.56 -4.18
C LYS A 360 -3.53 6.92 -3.26
N CYS A 361 -3.93 6.46 -2.07
CA CYS A 361 -3.04 5.74 -1.17
C CYS A 361 -2.46 4.48 -1.82
N GLN A 362 -3.26 3.71 -2.54
CA GLN A 362 -2.83 2.51 -3.23
C GLN A 362 -1.74 2.81 -4.28
N THR A 363 -1.92 3.87 -5.06
CA THR A 363 -0.94 4.28 -6.06
C THR A 363 0.37 4.73 -5.43
N LEU A 364 0.30 5.45 -4.30
CA LEU A 364 1.46 6.03 -3.62
C LEU A 364 2.15 5.07 -2.63
N PHE A 365 1.49 4.01 -2.21
CA PHE A 365 2.01 3.10 -1.19
C PHE A 365 3.35 2.42 -1.55
N PRO A 366 3.60 1.96 -2.80
CA PRO A 366 4.91 1.46 -3.19
C PRO A 366 6.03 2.50 -3.02
N HIS A 367 5.73 3.78 -3.27
CA HIS A 367 6.69 4.87 -3.06
C HIS A 367 6.93 5.14 -1.58
N ALA A 368 5.90 5.01 -0.72
CA ALA A 368 6.05 5.08 0.72
C ALA A 368 6.89 3.92 1.28
N GLN A 369 6.73 2.71 0.73
CA GLN A 369 7.60 1.57 1.05
C GLN A 369 9.05 1.82 0.60
N SER A 370 9.25 2.44 -0.57
CA SER A 370 10.58 2.88 -1.00
C SER A 370 11.18 3.91 -0.05
N ALA A 371 10.37 4.84 0.47
CA ALA A 371 10.80 5.81 1.48
C ALA A 371 11.20 5.12 2.80
N ALA A 372 10.48 4.09 3.22
CA ALA A 372 10.72 3.39 4.49
C ALA A 372 12.15 2.86 4.64
N VAL A 373 12.76 2.41 3.53
CA VAL A 373 14.15 1.90 3.51
C VAL A 373 15.20 3.00 3.31
N GLN A 374 14.77 4.24 3.09
CA GLN A 374 15.66 5.37 2.75
C GLN A 374 15.67 6.44 3.85
N LYS A 375 16.00 6.07 5.07
CA LYS A 375 16.04 6.99 6.21
C LYS A 375 16.92 8.20 5.93
N PRO A 376 16.43 9.45 6.06
CA PRO A 376 17.23 10.67 5.92
C PRO A 376 18.12 10.91 7.15
N LYS A 377 19.08 11.83 7.00
CA LYS A 377 20.03 12.19 8.08
C LYS A 377 19.62 13.48 8.78
N GLU A 378 19.03 14.43 8.06
CA GLU A 378 18.65 15.75 8.55
C GLU A 378 17.36 15.68 9.38
N GLN A 379 17.27 16.49 10.44
CA GLN A 379 16.16 16.43 11.39
C GLN A 379 14.82 16.80 10.72
N GLU A 380 14.76 17.87 9.94
CA GLU A 380 13.56 18.29 9.23
C GLU A 380 13.03 17.20 8.31
N SER A 381 13.94 16.57 7.54
CA SER A 381 13.59 15.45 6.68
C SER A 381 13.13 14.20 7.46
N LEU A 382 13.58 14.03 8.71
CA LEU A 382 13.13 12.93 9.58
C LEU A 382 11.70 13.12 10.06
N GLU A 383 11.23 14.35 10.26
CA GLU A 383 9.85 14.66 10.65
C GLU A 383 8.89 14.33 9.49
N ASP A 384 9.20 14.82 8.29
CA ASP A 384 8.44 14.51 7.08
C ASP A 384 8.43 13.00 6.79
N TRP A 385 9.58 12.35 6.95
CA TRP A 385 9.72 10.90 6.75
C TRP A 385 8.86 10.11 7.73
N ALA A 386 8.86 10.49 9.00
CA ALA A 386 8.00 9.86 10.00
C ALA A 386 6.52 10.08 9.70
N SER A 387 6.16 11.25 9.14
CA SER A 387 4.79 11.54 8.71
C SER A 387 4.37 10.67 7.53
N VAL A 388 5.23 10.47 6.53
CA VAL A 388 4.98 9.52 5.41
C VAL A 388 4.74 8.12 5.93
N LEU A 389 5.60 7.63 6.84
CA LEU A 389 5.46 6.29 7.41
C LEU A 389 4.18 6.13 8.24
N TYR A 390 3.80 7.16 8.99
CA TYR A 390 2.56 7.19 9.77
C TYR A 390 1.32 7.10 8.87
N LYS A 391 1.25 7.91 7.81
CA LYS A 391 0.16 7.87 6.83
C LYS A 391 0.09 6.52 6.10
N ALA A 392 1.24 5.97 5.75
CA ALA A 392 1.33 4.65 5.14
C ALA A 392 0.90 3.52 6.10
N ALA A 393 1.26 3.64 7.40
CA ALA A 393 0.80 2.71 8.44
C ALA A 393 -0.71 2.76 8.63
N TRP A 394 -1.29 3.97 8.62
CA TRP A 394 -2.74 4.15 8.69
C TRP A 394 -3.45 3.45 7.52
N TYR A 395 -2.98 3.68 6.30
CA TYR A 395 -3.52 2.97 5.14
C TYR A 395 -3.39 1.45 5.26
N ALA A 396 -2.20 0.95 5.63
CA ALA A 396 -1.96 -0.48 5.82
C ALA A 396 -2.89 -1.09 6.88
N TRP A 397 -3.12 -0.37 8.00
CA TRP A 397 -4.05 -0.77 9.06
C TRP A 397 -5.50 -0.84 8.53
N ARG A 398 -5.95 0.17 7.79
CA ARG A 398 -7.30 0.24 7.22
C ARG A 398 -7.59 -0.89 6.23
N ILE A 399 -6.59 -1.33 5.47
CA ILE A 399 -6.72 -2.46 4.54
C ILE A 399 -6.38 -3.82 5.18
N GLY A 400 -6.26 -3.87 6.52
CA GLY A 400 -6.08 -5.11 7.27
C GLY A 400 -4.66 -5.73 7.22
N LYS A 401 -3.65 -5.00 6.71
CA LYS A 401 -2.24 -5.43 6.68
C LYS A 401 -1.55 -5.14 8.02
N GLY A 402 -1.94 -5.85 9.07
CA GLY A 402 -1.55 -5.56 10.45
C GLY A 402 -0.04 -5.56 10.69
N VAL A 403 0.70 -6.54 10.18
CA VAL A 403 2.18 -6.62 10.34
C VAL A 403 2.88 -5.47 9.64
N GLU A 404 2.42 -5.08 8.46
CA GLU A 404 2.99 -3.97 7.70
C GLU A 404 2.68 -2.63 8.37
N ALA A 405 1.44 -2.46 8.86
CA ALA A 405 1.03 -1.32 9.67
C ALA A 405 1.89 -1.19 10.94
N GLU A 406 2.13 -2.29 11.65
CA GLU A 406 2.97 -2.33 12.84
C GLU A 406 4.40 -1.86 12.54
N ASN A 407 5.04 -2.40 11.49
CA ASN A 407 6.42 -2.07 11.15
C ASN A 407 6.58 -0.58 10.79
N LEU A 408 5.66 -0.05 9.99
CA LEU A 408 5.68 1.36 9.58
C LEU A 408 5.39 2.28 10.76
N ALA A 409 4.33 1.99 11.54
CA ALA A 409 3.95 2.78 12.71
C ALA A 409 5.06 2.78 13.77
N PHE A 410 5.64 1.62 14.09
CA PHE A 410 6.73 1.49 15.07
C PHE A 410 7.95 2.30 14.65
N THR A 411 8.30 2.27 13.35
CA THR A 411 9.42 3.03 12.82
C THR A 411 9.16 4.54 12.91
N ALA A 412 7.97 4.98 12.52
CA ALA A 412 7.54 6.38 12.62
C ALA A 412 7.57 6.86 14.09
N MET A 413 6.96 6.11 15.01
CA MET A 413 6.93 6.39 16.44
C MET A 413 8.33 6.51 17.02
N LYS A 414 9.22 5.55 16.72
CA LYS A 414 10.61 5.55 17.23
C LYS A 414 11.39 6.80 16.80
N VAL A 415 11.14 7.30 15.58
CA VAL A 415 11.79 8.51 15.08
C VAL A 415 11.20 9.75 15.74
N ARG A 416 9.85 9.88 15.77
CA ARG A 416 9.17 10.99 16.45
C ARG A 416 9.59 11.10 17.91
N LYS A 417 9.64 9.98 18.63
CA LYS A 417 10.14 9.90 20.01
C LYS A 417 11.56 10.45 20.16
N LYS A 418 12.45 10.14 19.20
CA LYS A 418 13.84 10.60 19.24
C LYS A 418 13.99 12.09 18.97
N ILE A 419 13.19 12.68 18.05
CA ILE A 419 13.36 14.06 17.60
C ILE A 419 12.46 15.06 18.34
N LEU A 420 11.25 14.63 18.72
CA LEU A 420 10.24 15.48 19.37
C LEU A 420 10.13 15.19 20.89
N GLY A 421 10.62 14.03 21.32
CA GLY A 421 10.46 13.57 22.70
C GLY A 421 9.21 12.69 22.92
N ASP A 422 9.14 12.05 24.08
CA ASP A 422 8.11 11.08 24.44
C ASP A 422 6.71 11.70 24.59
N GLU A 423 6.65 12.98 24.93
CA GLU A 423 5.45 13.71 25.34
C GLU A 423 4.86 14.59 24.22
N HIS A 424 5.49 14.61 23.04
CA HIS A 424 4.99 15.40 21.91
C HIS A 424 3.74 14.74 21.31
N GLY A 425 2.76 15.56 20.88
CA GLY A 425 1.50 15.06 20.31
C GLY A 425 1.71 14.04 19.19
N ASP A 426 2.54 14.36 18.19
CA ASP A 426 2.85 13.43 17.10
C ASP A 426 3.49 12.11 17.56
N THR A 427 4.24 12.12 18.66
CA THR A 427 4.79 10.90 19.25
C THR A 427 3.69 10.06 19.88
N LEU A 428 2.78 10.71 20.60
CA LEU A 428 1.61 10.05 21.19
C LEU A 428 0.69 9.47 20.10
N ASP A 429 0.45 10.20 19.01
CA ASP A 429 -0.28 9.69 17.84
C ASP A 429 0.41 8.48 17.21
N GLY A 430 1.74 8.52 17.10
CA GLY A 430 2.55 7.40 16.66
C GLY A 430 2.40 6.17 17.55
N MET A 431 2.40 6.37 18.89
CA MET A 431 2.19 5.30 19.87
C MET A 431 0.78 4.73 19.77
N ALA A 432 -0.23 5.58 19.64
CA ALA A 432 -1.62 5.14 19.44
C ALA A 432 -1.78 4.32 18.16
N MET A 433 -1.12 4.72 17.05
CA MET A 433 -1.15 3.95 15.81
C MET A 433 -0.49 2.57 15.96
N VAL A 434 0.59 2.45 16.73
CA VAL A 434 1.21 1.15 17.07
C VAL A 434 0.24 0.31 17.91
N GLY A 435 -0.45 0.92 18.89
CA GLY A 435 -1.49 0.26 19.69
C GLY A 435 -2.62 -0.30 18.81
N LEU A 436 -3.12 0.48 17.86
CA LEU A 436 -4.12 0.02 16.87
C LEU A 436 -3.60 -1.14 16.01
N ALA A 437 -2.34 -1.10 15.58
CA ALA A 437 -1.74 -2.19 14.82
C ALA A 437 -1.59 -3.45 15.67
N TYR A 438 -1.20 -3.35 16.94
CA TYR A 438 -1.18 -4.47 17.88
C TYR A 438 -2.57 -5.06 18.10
N THR A 439 -3.58 -4.21 18.25
CA THR A 439 -4.98 -4.64 18.38
C THR A 439 -5.45 -5.44 17.15
N LEU A 440 -5.12 -4.97 15.95
CA LEU A 440 -5.42 -5.67 14.70
C LEU A 440 -4.71 -7.04 14.62
N ASN A 441 -3.51 -7.14 15.18
CA ASN A 441 -2.73 -8.38 15.25
C ASN A 441 -3.10 -9.27 16.46
N GLY A 442 -4.10 -8.91 17.26
CA GLY A 442 -4.55 -9.65 18.45
C GLY A 442 -3.60 -9.58 19.65
N ARG A 443 -2.66 -8.64 19.63
CA ARG A 443 -1.65 -8.42 20.69
C ARG A 443 -2.15 -7.37 21.69
N TRP A 444 -3.21 -7.68 22.37
CA TRP A 444 -3.95 -6.73 23.21
C TRP A 444 -3.17 -6.28 24.46
N ASP A 445 -2.32 -7.14 25.03
CA ASP A 445 -1.50 -6.81 26.20
C ASP A 445 -0.39 -5.79 25.87
N GLU A 446 0.15 -5.85 24.64
CA GLU A 446 1.11 -4.87 24.18
C GLU A 446 0.41 -3.54 23.79
N ALA A 447 -0.79 -3.63 23.20
CA ALA A 447 -1.62 -2.45 22.93
C ALA A 447 -1.95 -1.72 24.24
N GLU A 448 -2.40 -2.43 25.28
CA GLU A 448 -2.72 -1.87 26.60
C GLU A 448 -1.56 -1.04 27.18
N LYS A 449 -0.33 -1.58 27.12
CA LYS A 449 0.85 -0.87 27.64
C LYS A 449 1.08 0.48 26.98
N LEU A 450 0.88 0.54 25.65
CA LEU A 450 1.02 1.80 24.91
C LEU A 450 -0.15 2.72 25.16
N ASP A 451 -1.38 2.21 25.15
CA ASP A 451 -2.59 3.01 25.38
C ASP A 451 -2.59 3.63 26.79
N VAL A 452 -2.15 2.89 27.81
CA VAL A 452 -1.96 3.42 29.17
C VAL A 452 -0.92 4.53 29.16
N GLN A 453 0.23 4.33 28.50
CA GLN A 453 1.28 5.35 28.45
C GLN A 453 0.78 6.61 27.73
N VAL A 454 0.10 6.47 26.59
CA VAL A 454 -0.47 7.60 25.85
C VAL A 454 -1.49 8.35 26.72
N MET A 455 -2.42 7.63 27.35
CA MET A 455 -3.47 8.20 28.18
C MET A 455 -2.89 8.97 29.37
N GLU A 456 -1.97 8.38 30.14
CA GLU A 456 -1.38 9.04 31.31
C GLU A 456 -0.52 10.26 30.91
N THR A 457 0.20 10.18 29.78
CA THR A 457 0.98 11.30 29.27
C THR A 457 0.07 12.44 28.81
N SER A 458 -0.96 12.13 28.01
CA SER A 458 -1.96 13.13 27.54
C SER A 458 -2.66 13.78 28.73
N LYS A 459 -3.07 13.00 29.71
CA LYS A 459 -3.71 13.50 30.93
C LYS A 459 -2.84 14.46 31.72
N THR A 460 -1.55 14.14 31.82
CA THR A 460 -0.58 14.98 32.56
C THR A 460 -0.25 16.27 31.81
N LYS A 461 -0.14 16.23 30.49
CA LYS A 461 0.29 17.36 29.65
C LYS A 461 -0.85 18.27 29.20
N LEU A 462 -1.93 17.68 28.79
CA LEU A 462 -3.07 18.39 28.19
C LEU A 462 -4.23 18.59 29.18
N GLY A 463 -4.25 17.79 30.24
CA GLY A 463 -5.34 17.73 31.19
C GLY A 463 -6.37 16.64 30.86
N VAL A 464 -7.14 16.27 31.88
CA VAL A 464 -8.12 15.16 31.79
C VAL A 464 -9.27 15.41 30.78
N ASP A 465 -9.57 16.68 30.56
CA ASP A 465 -10.70 17.13 29.70
C ASP A 465 -10.29 17.42 28.25
N HIS A 466 -9.02 17.27 27.90
CA HIS A 466 -8.54 17.57 26.55
C HIS A 466 -9.07 16.52 25.55
N PRO A 467 -9.47 16.91 24.32
CA PRO A 467 -9.96 15.96 23.31
C PRO A 467 -9.04 14.77 23.06
N ASP A 468 -7.72 14.98 22.96
CA ASP A 468 -6.76 13.90 22.73
C ASP A 468 -6.64 12.96 23.94
N THR A 469 -6.79 13.49 25.17
CA THR A 469 -6.85 12.65 26.38
C THR A 469 -8.11 11.79 26.37
N LEU A 470 -9.25 12.38 26.01
CA LEU A 470 -10.50 11.62 25.89
C LEU A 470 -10.42 10.55 24.78
N THR A 471 -9.75 10.86 23.68
CA THR A 471 -9.51 9.89 22.60
C THR A 471 -8.61 8.74 23.08
N SER A 472 -7.52 9.03 23.80
CA SER A 472 -6.62 7.99 24.34
C SER A 472 -7.33 7.11 25.38
N MET A 473 -8.18 7.69 26.23
CA MET A 473 -9.02 6.93 27.17
C MET A 473 -10.00 6.00 26.44
N ALA A 474 -10.60 6.47 25.33
CA ALA A 474 -11.49 5.65 24.50
C ALA A 474 -10.76 4.49 23.80
N ASN A 475 -9.53 4.72 23.35
CA ASN A 475 -8.69 3.67 22.76
C ASN A 475 -8.34 2.60 23.81
N LEU A 476 -7.91 3.01 25.01
CA LEU A 476 -7.64 2.08 26.12
C LEU A 476 -8.88 1.29 26.51
N ALA A 477 -10.05 1.94 26.58
CA ALA A 477 -11.33 1.27 26.85
C ALA A 477 -11.66 0.22 25.77
N ALA A 478 -11.41 0.54 24.49
CA ALA A 478 -11.58 -0.42 23.40
C ALA A 478 -10.63 -1.63 23.55
N THR A 479 -9.40 -1.41 23.99
CA THR A 479 -8.42 -2.47 24.28
C THR A 479 -8.90 -3.36 25.43
N PHE A 480 -9.38 -2.79 26.53
CA PHE A 480 -9.98 -3.54 27.65
C PHE A 480 -11.22 -4.34 27.18
N ARG A 481 -12.06 -3.77 26.35
CA ARG A 481 -13.23 -4.46 25.78
C ARG A 481 -12.82 -5.69 24.96
N ASN A 482 -11.76 -5.58 24.16
CA ASN A 482 -11.22 -6.71 23.39
C ASN A 482 -10.63 -7.81 24.30
N GLN A 483 -10.06 -7.45 25.45
CA GLN A 483 -9.57 -8.37 26.48
C GLN A 483 -10.70 -9.01 27.31
N GLY A 484 -11.97 -8.59 27.15
CA GLY A 484 -13.09 -9.02 27.98
C GLY A 484 -13.15 -8.35 29.35
N ARG A 485 -12.36 -7.31 29.62
CA ARG A 485 -12.32 -6.52 30.85
C ARG A 485 -13.35 -5.38 30.80
N TRP A 486 -14.60 -5.74 30.66
CA TRP A 486 -15.69 -4.80 30.36
C TRP A 486 -15.96 -3.79 31.47
N ASP A 487 -15.76 -4.15 32.75
CA ASP A 487 -15.96 -3.24 33.87
C ASP A 487 -14.91 -2.11 33.92
N GLU A 488 -13.71 -2.39 33.43
CA GLU A 488 -12.65 -1.38 33.31
C GLU A 488 -12.90 -0.47 32.09
N ALA A 489 -13.36 -1.04 30.99
CA ALA A 489 -13.78 -0.29 29.81
C ALA A 489 -14.94 0.65 30.17
N GLU A 490 -15.99 0.18 30.86
CA GLU A 490 -17.15 0.98 31.31
C GLU A 490 -16.70 2.22 32.11
N LYS A 491 -15.82 2.05 33.08
CA LYS A 491 -15.33 3.16 33.91
C LYS A 491 -14.72 4.29 33.09
N LEU A 492 -13.87 3.94 32.13
CA LEU A 492 -13.24 4.92 31.24
C LEU A 492 -14.27 5.55 30.31
N GLU A 493 -15.14 4.76 29.70
CA GLU A 493 -16.13 5.24 28.73
C GLU A 493 -17.17 6.15 29.38
N VAL A 494 -17.60 5.87 30.62
CA VAL A 494 -18.48 6.77 31.42
C VAL A 494 -17.77 8.10 31.65
N GLN A 495 -16.51 8.08 32.06
CA GLN A 495 -15.72 9.31 32.25
C GLN A 495 -15.60 10.12 30.95
N VAL A 496 -15.26 9.47 29.84
CA VAL A 496 -15.17 10.12 28.51
C VAL A 496 -16.51 10.72 28.12
N MET A 497 -17.60 9.98 28.26
CA MET A 497 -18.95 10.43 27.91
C MET A 497 -19.38 11.65 28.73
N GLU A 498 -19.28 11.59 30.06
CA GLU A 498 -19.70 12.70 30.94
C GLU A 498 -18.84 13.96 30.72
N THR A 499 -17.54 13.78 30.51
CA THR A 499 -16.64 14.90 30.22
C THR A 499 -16.97 15.52 28.86
N SER A 500 -17.12 14.71 27.82
CA SER A 500 -17.51 15.18 26.48
C SER A 500 -18.85 15.90 26.50
N LYS A 501 -19.83 15.36 27.20
CA LYS A 501 -21.15 15.96 27.36
C LYS A 501 -21.08 17.34 28.04
N THR A 502 -20.25 17.45 29.07
CA THR A 502 -20.09 18.70 29.81
C THR A 502 -19.32 19.77 29.01
N LYS A 503 -18.29 19.37 28.25
CA LYS A 503 -17.41 20.30 27.55
C LYS A 503 -17.89 20.65 26.14
N LEU A 504 -18.44 19.70 25.43
CA LEU A 504 -18.80 19.84 24.01
C LEU A 504 -20.34 19.92 23.81
N GLY A 505 -21.11 19.50 24.80
CA GLY A 505 -22.55 19.38 24.71
C GLY A 505 -23.04 17.99 24.31
N VAL A 506 -24.32 17.71 24.57
CA VAL A 506 -24.92 16.37 24.38
C VAL A 506 -25.00 15.92 22.90
N ASP A 507 -25.09 16.89 21.98
CA ASP A 507 -25.29 16.64 20.55
C ASP A 507 -23.97 16.66 19.76
N HIS A 508 -22.83 16.91 20.42
CA HIS A 508 -21.55 16.99 19.74
C HIS A 508 -21.14 15.61 19.17
N PRO A 509 -20.59 15.51 17.95
CA PRO A 509 -20.20 14.23 17.33
C PRO A 509 -19.35 13.35 18.24
N SER A 510 -18.36 13.92 18.93
CA SER A 510 -17.49 13.17 19.86
C SER A 510 -18.25 12.64 21.07
N THR A 511 -19.23 13.41 21.61
CA THR A 511 -20.12 12.95 22.69
C THR A 511 -20.98 11.79 22.23
N LEU A 512 -21.58 11.90 21.05
CA LEU A 512 -22.38 10.82 20.48
C LEU A 512 -21.55 9.56 20.23
N THR A 513 -20.28 9.72 19.85
CA THR A 513 -19.36 8.58 19.67
C THR A 513 -19.02 7.92 21.00
N SER A 514 -18.76 8.71 22.08
CA SER A 514 -18.50 8.14 23.40
C SER A 514 -19.70 7.39 23.96
N ILE A 515 -20.92 7.88 23.72
CA ILE A 515 -22.15 7.18 24.08
C ILE A 515 -22.28 5.83 23.36
N VAL A 516 -21.95 5.79 22.06
CA VAL A 516 -21.96 4.54 21.27
C VAL A 516 -20.95 3.53 21.81
N ASN A 517 -19.75 3.98 22.19
CA ASN A 517 -18.74 3.11 22.78
C ASN A 517 -19.23 2.49 24.10
N LEU A 518 -19.78 3.30 25.00
CA LEU A 518 -20.38 2.83 26.26
C LEU A 518 -21.53 1.85 26.03
N ALA A 519 -22.41 2.11 25.06
CA ALA A 519 -23.46 1.19 24.67
C ALA A 519 -22.90 -0.16 24.18
N ALA A 520 -21.81 -0.14 23.42
CA ALA A 520 -21.14 -1.36 22.98
C ALA A 520 -20.56 -2.17 24.17
N THR A 521 -20.05 -1.51 25.20
CA THR A 521 -19.58 -2.16 26.43
C THR A 521 -20.73 -2.76 27.20
N PHE A 522 -21.85 -2.05 27.36
CA PHE A 522 -23.06 -2.61 28.00
C PHE A 522 -23.61 -3.82 27.24
N ARG A 523 -23.58 -3.79 25.92
CA ARG A 523 -23.98 -4.93 25.09
C ARG A 523 -23.13 -6.16 25.35
N ASN A 524 -21.80 -5.99 25.46
CA ASN A 524 -20.87 -7.07 25.77
C ASN A 524 -21.04 -7.62 27.20
N GLN A 525 -21.48 -6.79 28.16
CA GLN A 525 -21.84 -7.19 29.52
C GLN A 525 -23.21 -7.88 29.61
N GLY A 526 -24.00 -7.93 28.51
CA GLY A 526 -25.38 -8.44 28.52
C GLY A 526 -26.41 -7.44 29.07
N ARG A 527 -26.05 -6.17 29.30
CA ARG A 527 -26.93 -5.09 29.77
C ARG A 527 -27.62 -4.41 28.59
N TRP A 528 -28.37 -5.19 27.84
CA TRP A 528 -28.94 -4.77 26.56
C TRP A 528 -29.95 -3.64 26.65
N ASP A 529 -30.77 -3.58 27.74
CA ASP A 529 -31.75 -2.50 27.94
C ASP A 529 -31.10 -1.13 28.19
N GLU A 530 -29.91 -1.11 28.78
CA GLU A 530 -29.12 0.10 28.97
C GLU A 530 -28.46 0.53 27.66
N ALA A 531 -27.93 -0.43 26.91
CA ALA A 531 -27.39 -0.18 25.59
C ALA A 531 -28.48 0.39 24.64
N GLU A 532 -29.66 -0.21 24.60
CA GLU A 532 -30.79 0.25 23.78
C GLU A 532 -31.13 1.72 24.06
N LYS A 533 -31.27 2.13 25.33
CA LYS A 533 -31.56 3.52 25.70
C LYS A 533 -30.55 4.51 25.12
N LEU A 534 -29.27 4.20 25.22
CA LEU A 534 -28.19 5.04 24.71
C LEU A 534 -28.19 5.08 23.18
N GLU A 535 -28.34 3.93 22.54
CA GLU A 535 -28.33 3.82 21.08
C GLU A 535 -29.53 4.50 20.43
N VAL A 536 -30.74 4.40 21.02
CA VAL A 536 -31.93 5.14 20.56
C VAL A 536 -31.67 6.64 20.65
N GLN A 537 -31.14 7.13 21.78
CA GLN A 537 -30.84 8.55 21.96
C GLN A 537 -29.86 9.04 20.86
N VAL A 538 -28.78 8.30 20.61
CA VAL A 538 -27.77 8.67 19.59
C VAL A 538 -28.38 8.62 18.19
N MET A 539 -29.11 7.56 17.86
CA MET A 539 -29.76 7.39 16.56
C MET A 539 -30.70 8.55 16.24
N GLU A 540 -31.62 8.88 17.17
CA GLU A 540 -32.58 9.99 16.96
C GLU A 540 -31.86 11.35 16.86
N THR A 541 -30.82 11.59 17.67
CA THR A 541 -30.04 12.83 17.59
C THR A 541 -29.33 12.95 16.24
N ARG A 542 -28.66 11.88 15.78
CA ARG A 542 -27.96 11.87 14.45
C ARG A 542 -28.97 12.01 13.32
N LYS A 543 -30.12 11.36 13.41
CA LYS A 543 -31.19 11.46 12.41
C LYS A 543 -31.71 12.89 12.27
N MET A 544 -31.91 13.60 13.40
CA MET A 544 -32.34 14.99 13.39
C MET A 544 -31.28 15.96 12.87
N LYS A 545 -29.99 15.74 13.20
CA LYS A 545 -28.91 16.67 12.88
C LYS A 545 -28.30 16.42 11.49
N LEU A 546 -28.16 15.17 11.09
CA LEU A 546 -27.41 14.76 9.90
C LEU A 546 -28.34 14.19 8.80
N GLY A 547 -29.57 13.83 9.15
CA GLY A 547 -30.47 13.14 8.25
C GLY A 547 -30.41 11.61 8.38
N VAL A 548 -31.46 10.95 7.87
CA VAL A 548 -31.62 9.49 7.97
C VAL A 548 -30.57 8.70 7.14
N ASP A 549 -30.13 9.29 6.04
CA ASP A 549 -29.19 8.64 5.08
C ASP A 549 -27.71 8.87 5.41
N HIS A 550 -27.40 9.65 6.45
CA HIS A 550 -26.02 9.97 6.80
C HIS A 550 -25.29 8.72 7.33
N PRO A 551 -24.03 8.44 6.94
CA PRO A 551 -23.29 7.24 7.36
C PRO A 551 -23.27 7.02 8.87
N SER A 552 -23.09 8.08 9.66
CA SER A 552 -23.11 7.99 11.13
C SER A 552 -24.51 7.63 11.69
N THR A 553 -25.59 8.04 11.03
CA THR A 553 -26.96 7.65 11.40
C THR A 553 -27.17 6.16 11.10
N LEU A 554 -26.76 5.71 9.93
CA LEU A 554 -26.82 4.30 9.54
C LEU A 554 -26.02 3.41 10.48
N THR A 555 -24.84 3.85 10.92
CA THR A 555 -24.04 3.14 11.93
C THR A 555 -24.81 3.03 13.26
N SER A 556 -25.49 4.10 13.70
CA SER A 556 -26.30 4.05 14.93
C SER A 556 -27.47 3.08 14.82
N MET A 557 -28.14 3.06 13.67
CA MET A 557 -29.23 2.12 13.39
C MET A 557 -28.74 0.66 13.41
N ALA A 558 -27.57 0.38 12.81
CA ALA A 558 -26.96 -0.95 12.81
C ALA A 558 -26.57 -1.42 14.23
N ASN A 559 -26.09 -0.49 15.07
CA ASN A 559 -25.76 -0.81 16.46
C ASN A 559 -27.02 -1.16 17.25
N LEU A 560 -28.09 -0.36 17.11
CA LEU A 560 -29.38 -0.63 17.74
C LEU A 560 -29.99 -1.96 17.25
N ALA A 561 -29.89 -2.26 15.97
CA ALA A 561 -30.30 -3.56 15.43
C ALA A 561 -29.50 -4.71 16.08
N SER A 562 -28.20 -4.54 16.30
CA SER A 562 -27.37 -5.53 17.01
C SER A 562 -27.82 -5.70 18.47
N THR A 563 -28.28 -4.65 19.12
CA THR A 563 -28.82 -4.73 20.48
C THR A 563 -30.17 -5.47 20.51
N PHE A 564 -31.08 -5.17 19.59
CA PHE A 564 -32.35 -5.92 19.43
C PHE A 564 -32.07 -7.42 19.10
N TRP A 565 -31.07 -7.69 18.29
CA TRP A 565 -30.66 -9.05 17.97
C TRP A 565 -30.23 -9.82 19.24
N ASN A 566 -29.43 -9.20 20.11
CA ASN A 566 -29.01 -9.80 21.38
C ASN A 566 -30.18 -9.99 22.39
N GLN A 567 -31.18 -9.12 22.33
CA GLN A 567 -32.41 -9.24 23.13
C GLN A 567 -33.37 -10.31 22.59
N GLY A 568 -33.11 -10.92 21.42
CA GLY A 568 -34.02 -11.86 20.75
C GLY A 568 -35.20 -11.17 20.03
N ARG A 569 -35.15 -9.84 19.85
CA ARG A 569 -36.16 -9.04 19.13
C ARG A 569 -35.81 -8.98 17.65
N TRP A 570 -35.78 -10.13 17.00
CA TRP A 570 -35.23 -10.26 15.64
C TRP A 570 -36.04 -9.54 14.57
N ASP A 571 -37.39 -9.39 14.74
CA ASP A 571 -38.22 -8.66 13.79
C ASP A 571 -37.97 -7.14 13.81
N GLU A 572 -37.56 -6.59 14.95
CA GLU A 572 -37.17 -5.20 15.10
C GLU A 572 -35.75 -4.97 14.55
N ALA A 573 -34.86 -5.90 14.81
CA ALA A 573 -33.53 -5.90 14.24
C ALA A 573 -33.59 -5.96 12.70
N GLU A 574 -34.40 -6.86 12.11
CA GLU A 574 -34.59 -6.99 10.67
C GLU A 574 -35.01 -5.66 10.03
N LYS A 575 -35.98 -4.97 10.60
CA LYS A 575 -36.46 -3.68 10.05
C LYS A 575 -35.36 -2.64 9.93
N LEU A 576 -34.50 -2.54 10.95
CA LEU A 576 -33.38 -1.62 10.93
C LEU A 576 -32.27 -2.10 9.97
N ASP A 577 -31.91 -3.39 10.01
CA ASP A 577 -30.89 -3.98 9.15
C ASP A 577 -31.25 -3.84 7.67
N VAL A 578 -32.52 -4.08 7.29
CA VAL A 578 -33.00 -3.88 5.91
C VAL A 578 -32.87 -2.41 5.50
N GLN A 579 -33.30 -1.47 6.36
CA GLN A 579 -33.19 -0.05 6.08
C GLN A 579 -31.74 0.38 5.92
N VAL A 580 -30.84 -0.05 6.81
CA VAL A 580 -29.40 0.26 6.75
C VAL A 580 -28.80 -0.32 5.48
N MET A 581 -29.09 -1.57 5.15
CA MET A 581 -28.57 -2.26 3.98
C MET A 581 -28.99 -1.59 2.68
N GLU A 582 -30.28 -1.32 2.48
CA GLU A 582 -30.79 -0.69 1.26
C GLU A 582 -30.27 0.74 1.07
N THR A 583 -30.20 1.52 2.18
CA THR A 583 -29.66 2.88 2.12
C THR A 583 -28.17 2.87 1.83
N SER A 584 -27.39 2.01 2.51
CA SER A 584 -25.96 1.88 2.27
C SER A 584 -25.68 1.44 0.82
N LYS A 585 -26.46 0.49 0.31
CA LYS A 585 -26.36 0.02 -1.08
C LYS A 585 -26.60 1.15 -2.09
N THR A 586 -27.59 2.00 -1.81
CA THR A 586 -27.94 3.12 -2.70
C THR A 586 -26.94 4.26 -2.63
N LYS A 587 -26.41 4.59 -1.44
CA LYS A 587 -25.55 5.75 -1.22
C LYS A 587 -24.07 5.45 -1.42
N LEU A 588 -23.62 4.27 -0.98
CA LEU A 588 -22.21 3.89 -0.95
C LEU A 588 -21.86 2.86 -2.04
N GLY A 589 -22.87 2.20 -2.58
CA GLY A 589 -22.70 1.10 -3.52
C GLY A 589 -22.76 -0.28 -2.89
N VAL A 590 -23.05 -1.30 -3.70
CA VAL A 590 -23.22 -2.69 -3.26
C VAL A 590 -21.94 -3.31 -2.70
N ASP A 591 -20.80 -2.80 -3.13
CA ASP A 591 -19.47 -3.32 -2.82
C ASP A 591 -18.79 -2.60 -1.64
N HIS A 592 -19.40 -1.55 -1.10
CA HIS A 592 -18.80 -0.77 -0.02
C HIS A 592 -18.72 -1.60 1.28
N PRO A 593 -17.60 -1.54 2.04
CA PRO A 593 -17.42 -2.33 3.28
C PRO A 593 -18.59 -2.19 4.27
N SER A 594 -19.13 -0.99 4.45
CA SER A 594 -20.29 -0.76 5.33
C SER A 594 -21.55 -1.46 4.81
N THR A 595 -21.75 -1.51 3.48
CA THR A 595 -22.88 -2.25 2.87
C THR A 595 -22.70 -3.75 3.10
N LEU A 596 -21.51 -4.29 2.93
CA LEU A 596 -21.22 -5.71 3.19
C LEU A 596 -21.42 -6.06 4.67
N THR A 597 -21.04 -5.16 5.58
CA THR A 597 -21.28 -5.36 7.02
C THR A 597 -22.79 -5.39 7.33
N SER A 598 -23.58 -4.47 6.76
CA SER A 598 -25.03 -4.44 6.97
C SER A 598 -25.72 -5.68 6.39
N MET A 599 -25.26 -6.18 5.23
CA MET A 599 -25.76 -7.45 4.68
C MET A 599 -25.43 -8.65 5.58
N ALA A 600 -24.22 -8.68 6.16
CA ALA A 600 -23.84 -9.74 7.10
C ALA A 600 -24.66 -9.70 8.40
N ASN A 601 -24.97 -8.51 8.91
CA ASN A 601 -25.83 -8.35 10.08
C ASN A 601 -27.26 -8.84 9.79
N LEU A 602 -27.83 -8.44 8.65
CA LEU A 602 -29.15 -8.91 8.22
C LEU A 602 -29.18 -10.44 8.05
N ALA A 603 -28.13 -11.02 7.48
CA ALA A 603 -28.02 -12.49 7.35
C ALA A 603 -27.97 -13.19 8.70
N ALA A 604 -27.25 -12.61 9.69
CA ALA A 604 -27.24 -13.13 11.06
C ALA A 604 -28.63 -13.04 11.71
N THR A 605 -29.40 -11.98 11.43
CA THR A 605 -30.78 -11.82 11.88
C THR A 605 -31.70 -12.88 11.26
N PHE A 606 -31.61 -13.13 9.95
CA PHE A 606 -32.35 -14.20 9.26
C PHE A 606 -32.02 -15.60 9.81
N ARG A 607 -30.74 -15.86 10.08
CA ARG A 607 -30.32 -17.13 10.68
C ARG A 607 -31.02 -17.40 12.01
N ASN A 608 -31.11 -16.41 12.89
CA ASN A 608 -31.77 -16.57 14.19
C ASN A 608 -33.30 -16.66 14.08
N GLN A 609 -33.89 -16.11 13.03
CA GLN A 609 -35.29 -16.33 12.70
C GLN A 609 -35.59 -17.72 12.07
N GLY A 610 -34.53 -18.52 11.80
CA GLY A 610 -34.68 -19.80 11.09
C GLY A 610 -34.85 -19.66 9.57
N ARG A 611 -34.65 -18.48 8.99
CA ARG A 611 -34.74 -18.18 7.55
C ARG A 611 -33.40 -18.44 6.88
N TRP A 612 -32.97 -19.69 6.93
CA TRP A 612 -31.64 -20.13 6.52
C TRP A 612 -31.29 -19.87 5.05
N ASP A 613 -32.27 -20.07 4.14
CA ASP A 613 -32.06 -19.86 2.69
C ASP A 613 -31.78 -18.39 2.33
N GLU A 614 -32.39 -17.47 3.07
CA GLU A 614 -32.19 -16.02 2.90
C GLU A 614 -30.86 -15.60 3.50
N ALA A 615 -30.50 -16.16 4.65
CA ALA A 615 -29.20 -15.96 5.28
C ALA A 615 -28.07 -16.46 4.36
N GLU A 616 -28.19 -17.70 3.81
CA GLU A 616 -27.20 -18.27 2.91
C GLU A 616 -26.96 -17.36 1.68
N LYS A 617 -28.02 -16.88 1.04
CA LYS A 617 -27.92 -16.01 -0.13
C LYS A 617 -27.13 -14.73 0.14
N LEU A 618 -27.43 -14.07 1.26
CA LEU A 618 -26.73 -12.85 1.66
C LEU A 618 -25.27 -13.15 2.03
N GLU A 619 -25.01 -14.21 2.82
CA GLU A 619 -23.66 -14.55 3.29
C GLU A 619 -22.76 -15.02 2.14
N VAL A 620 -23.29 -15.77 1.15
CA VAL A 620 -22.56 -16.10 -0.07
C VAL A 620 -22.21 -14.81 -0.83
N GLN A 621 -23.15 -13.90 -1.00
CA GLN A 621 -22.88 -12.62 -1.66
C GLN A 621 -21.85 -11.80 -0.88
N VAL A 622 -21.96 -11.68 0.44
CA VAL A 622 -21.00 -10.97 1.29
C VAL A 622 -19.62 -11.62 1.19
N MET A 623 -19.54 -12.94 1.31
CA MET A 623 -18.28 -13.67 1.26
C MET A 623 -17.60 -13.52 -0.11
N GLU A 624 -18.32 -13.71 -1.22
CA GLU A 624 -17.75 -13.58 -2.56
C GLU A 624 -17.38 -12.12 -2.87
N THR A 625 -18.21 -11.15 -2.45
CA THR A 625 -17.89 -9.73 -2.63
C THR A 625 -16.72 -9.31 -1.76
N SER A 626 -16.69 -9.70 -0.47
CA SER A 626 -15.57 -9.42 0.42
C SER A 626 -14.28 -10.06 -0.09
N LYS A 627 -14.34 -11.33 -0.54
CA LYS A 627 -13.21 -12.02 -1.14
C LYS A 627 -12.70 -11.33 -2.39
N THR A 628 -13.62 -10.83 -3.20
CA THR A 628 -13.31 -10.12 -4.45
C THR A 628 -12.78 -8.71 -4.21
N LYS A 629 -13.35 -8.01 -3.22
CA LYS A 629 -13.11 -6.60 -2.97
C LYS A 629 -12.06 -6.33 -1.88
N LEU A 630 -12.10 -7.11 -0.80
CA LEU A 630 -11.19 -6.95 0.34
C LEU A 630 -10.00 -7.94 0.27
N GLY A 631 -10.14 -8.99 -0.50
CA GLY A 631 -9.17 -10.09 -0.59
C GLY A 631 -9.49 -11.24 0.36
N VAL A 632 -8.95 -12.44 0.04
CA VAL A 632 -9.17 -13.65 0.86
C VAL A 632 -8.55 -13.54 2.24
N ASP A 633 -7.53 -12.71 2.37
CA ASP A 633 -6.72 -12.53 3.58
C ASP A 633 -7.25 -11.42 4.50
N HIS A 634 -8.26 -10.66 4.05
CA HIS A 634 -8.78 -9.56 4.84
C HIS A 634 -9.60 -10.08 6.04
N PRO A 635 -9.44 -9.50 7.26
CA PRO A 635 -10.15 -9.95 8.46
C PRO A 635 -11.66 -10.05 8.27
N SER A 636 -12.28 -9.09 7.59
CA SER A 636 -13.74 -9.12 7.30
C SER A 636 -14.12 -10.28 6.38
N THR A 637 -13.28 -10.63 5.39
CA THR A 637 -13.51 -11.80 4.53
C THR A 637 -13.43 -13.10 5.34
N LEU A 638 -12.45 -13.20 6.24
CA LEU A 638 -12.33 -14.36 7.13
C LEU A 638 -13.55 -14.49 8.06
N THR A 639 -14.11 -13.36 8.49
CA THR A 639 -15.33 -13.34 9.29
C THR A 639 -16.55 -13.77 8.47
N SER A 640 -16.69 -13.31 7.22
CA SER A 640 -17.80 -13.72 6.35
C SER A 640 -17.74 -15.22 6.00
N ILE A 641 -16.53 -15.77 5.82
CA ILE A 641 -16.34 -17.22 5.61
C ILE A 641 -16.83 -18.01 6.83
N VAL A 642 -16.50 -17.57 8.04
CA VAL A 642 -16.94 -18.21 9.28
C VAL A 642 -18.46 -18.11 9.43
N ASN A 643 -19.05 -16.95 9.16
CA ASN A 643 -20.50 -16.78 9.23
C ASN A 643 -21.21 -17.76 8.29
N LEU A 644 -20.78 -17.83 7.01
CA LEU A 644 -21.33 -18.80 6.04
C LEU A 644 -21.14 -20.26 6.49
N ALA A 645 -20.01 -20.60 7.09
CA ALA A 645 -19.78 -21.94 7.63
C ALA A 645 -20.78 -22.28 8.75
N PHE A 646 -21.07 -21.34 9.64
CA PHE A 646 -22.11 -21.52 10.67
C PHE A 646 -23.51 -21.67 10.05
N THR A 647 -23.84 -20.93 9.01
CA THR A 647 -25.11 -21.07 8.30
C THR A 647 -25.20 -22.43 7.60
N TRP A 648 -24.16 -22.87 6.92
CA TRP A 648 -24.12 -24.20 6.29
C TRP A 648 -24.23 -25.34 7.31
N LYS A 649 -23.61 -25.21 8.50
CA LYS A 649 -23.79 -26.19 9.59
C LYS A 649 -25.26 -26.23 10.04
N GLY A 650 -25.90 -25.06 10.18
CA GLY A 650 -27.31 -24.96 10.62
C GLY A 650 -28.33 -25.55 9.64
N ILE A 651 -28.05 -25.50 8.33
CA ILE A 651 -28.90 -26.12 7.29
C ILE A 651 -28.56 -27.57 6.98
N GLY A 652 -27.61 -28.17 7.72
CA GLY A 652 -27.23 -29.58 7.56
C GLY A 652 -26.22 -29.86 6.45
N LYS A 653 -25.60 -28.83 5.85
CA LYS A 653 -24.48 -28.96 4.91
C LYS A 653 -23.15 -29.14 5.67
N GLU A 654 -23.06 -30.21 6.46
CA GLU A 654 -21.98 -30.38 7.45
C GLU A 654 -20.60 -30.53 6.83
N ILE A 655 -20.49 -31.29 5.75
CA ILE A 655 -19.20 -31.53 5.06
C ILE A 655 -18.66 -30.24 4.48
N GLU A 656 -19.52 -29.45 3.83
CA GLU A 656 -19.18 -28.17 3.24
C GLU A 656 -18.81 -27.15 4.32
N ALA A 657 -19.56 -27.12 5.42
CA ALA A 657 -19.29 -26.22 6.56
C ALA A 657 -17.93 -26.52 7.21
N ILE A 658 -17.61 -27.79 7.45
CA ILE A 658 -16.32 -28.23 8.00
C ILE A 658 -15.19 -27.84 7.06
N ARG A 659 -15.29 -28.13 5.76
CA ARG A 659 -14.27 -27.74 4.76
C ARG A 659 -14.06 -26.23 4.71
N LEU A 660 -15.13 -25.45 4.75
CA LEU A 660 -15.08 -24.00 4.73
C LEU A 660 -14.40 -23.45 5.99
N MET A 661 -14.74 -24.01 7.17
CA MET A 661 -14.10 -23.65 8.44
C MET A 661 -12.62 -24.04 8.47
N GLU A 662 -12.24 -25.23 8.01
CA GLU A 662 -10.85 -25.67 7.90
C GLU A 662 -10.04 -24.72 7.03
N ASN A 663 -10.55 -24.33 5.86
CA ASN A 663 -9.91 -23.35 5.01
C ASN A 663 -9.74 -22.00 5.72
N CYS A 664 -10.78 -21.53 6.43
CA CYS A 664 -10.71 -20.29 7.19
C CYS A 664 -9.67 -20.34 8.31
N ILE A 665 -9.59 -21.44 9.05
CA ILE A 665 -8.60 -21.67 10.11
C ILE A 665 -7.19 -21.60 9.54
N GLN A 666 -6.94 -22.23 8.39
CA GLN A 666 -5.64 -22.15 7.73
C GLN A 666 -5.28 -20.68 7.37
N LEU A 667 -6.24 -19.92 6.86
CA LEU A 667 -6.05 -18.51 6.55
C LEU A 667 -5.81 -17.67 7.82
N ARG A 668 -6.63 -17.86 8.88
CA ARG A 668 -6.47 -17.17 10.16
C ARG A 668 -5.13 -17.48 10.82
N LYS A 669 -4.69 -18.75 10.80
CA LYS A 669 -3.38 -19.16 11.30
C LYS A 669 -2.25 -18.39 10.62
N ARG A 670 -2.33 -18.24 9.31
CA ARG A 670 -1.32 -17.54 8.51
C ARG A 670 -1.29 -16.04 8.77
N ILE A 671 -2.47 -15.42 8.85
CA ILE A 671 -2.61 -13.96 8.84
C ILE A 671 -2.54 -13.40 10.25
N LEU A 672 -3.23 -14.03 11.17
CA LEU A 672 -3.41 -13.58 12.53
C LEU A 672 -2.47 -14.28 13.53
N GLY A 673 -1.95 -15.47 13.16
CA GLY A 673 -1.16 -16.31 14.05
C GLY A 673 -2.00 -17.24 14.95
N VAL A 674 -1.32 -18.22 15.57
CA VAL A 674 -1.98 -19.26 16.39
C VAL A 674 -2.53 -18.75 17.71
N ASN A 675 -2.01 -17.63 18.21
CA ASN A 675 -2.43 -17.04 19.48
C ASN A 675 -3.58 -16.04 19.33
N HIS A 676 -4.00 -15.76 18.10
CA HIS A 676 -5.05 -14.76 17.87
C HIS A 676 -6.42 -15.33 18.29
N PRO A 677 -7.24 -14.57 19.05
CA PRO A 677 -8.52 -15.04 19.56
C PRO A 677 -9.48 -15.58 18.49
N HIS A 678 -9.55 -14.93 17.34
CA HIS A 678 -10.37 -15.41 16.23
C HIS A 678 -9.88 -16.73 15.64
N PHE A 679 -8.57 -17.01 15.65
CA PHE A 679 -8.06 -18.31 15.27
C PHE A 679 -8.50 -19.39 16.28
N ILE A 680 -8.28 -19.13 17.57
CA ILE A 680 -8.62 -20.04 18.67
C ILE A 680 -10.13 -20.35 18.64
N SER A 681 -10.99 -19.33 18.54
CA SER A 681 -12.43 -19.51 18.46
C SER A 681 -12.88 -20.39 17.28
N SER A 682 -12.26 -20.23 16.11
CA SER A 682 -12.57 -21.08 14.95
C SER A 682 -12.13 -22.51 15.14
N CYS A 683 -10.96 -22.74 15.74
CA CYS A 683 -10.50 -24.09 16.07
C CYS A 683 -11.47 -24.78 17.04
N THR A 684 -11.86 -24.09 18.11
CA THR A 684 -12.81 -24.63 19.09
C THR A 684 -14.16 -24.99 18.43
N ALA A 685 -14.68 -24.14 17.55
CA ALA A 685 -15.92 -24.44 16.82
C ALA A 685 -15.76 -25.67 15.90
N LEU A 686 -14.65 -25.78 15.18
CA LEU A 686 -14.39 -26.93 14.32
C LEU A 686 -14.24 -28.24 15.11
N ASP A 687 -13.56 -28.20 16.24
CA ASP A 687 -13.36 -29.37 17.12
C ASP A 687 -14.71 -29.88 17.63
N VAL A 688 -15.60 -29.00 18.06
CA VAL A 688 -16.98 -29.34 18.46
C VAL A 688 -17.73 -29.98 17.29
N TRP A 689 -17.69 -29.42 16.09
CA TRP A 689 -18.39 -29.95 14.92
C TRP A 689 -17.88 -31.34 14.50
N LYS A 690 -16.57 -31.59 14.62
CA LYS A 690 -15.99 -32.90 14.32
C LYS A 690 -16.40 -33.96 15.37
N ALA A 691 -16.41 -33.61 16.65
CA ALA A 691 -16.88 -34.49 17.71
C ALA A 691 -18.36 -34.89 17.52
N GLU A 692 -19.23 -33.93 17.19
CA GLU A 692 -20.64 -34.19 16.87
C GLU A 692 -20.81 -35.15 15.68
N GLN A 693 -19.94 -35.02 14.65
CA GLN A 693 -19.98 -35.89 13.48
C GLN A 693 -19.49 -37.33 13.80
N GLU A 694 -18.48 -37.48 14.66
CA GLU A 694 -17.99 -38.79 15.12
C GLU A 694 -19.05 -39.50 15.97
N ASP A 695 -19.70 -38.78 16.89
CA ASP A 695 -20.78 -39.33 17.71
C ASP A 695 -21.99 -39.78 16.86
N ALA A 696 -22.35 -38.97 15.84
CA ALA A 696 -23.42 -39.32 14.91
C ALA A 696 -23.09 -40.61 14.08
N THR A 697 -21.80 -40.81 13.75
CA THR A 697 -21.32 -41.97 12.98
C THR A 697 -21.26 -43.25 13.85
N LEU A 698 -21.10 -43.10 15.18
CA LEU A 698 -21.11 -44.22 16.13
C LEU A 698 -22.53 -44.69 16.51
N LEU A 699 -23.54 -43.87 16.25
CA LEU A 699 -24.94 -44.17 16.53
C LEU A 699 -25.69 -44.79 15.33
N VAL A 700 -25.10 -44.87 14.17
CA VAL A 700 -25.59 -45.52 12.95
C VAL A 700 -24.83 -46.84 12.73
#